data_6144e3230fba9db44ebdf5a93f0450ef
#
_entry.id   6144e3230fba9db44ebdf5a93f0450ef
#
_cell.length_a   1.000
_cell.length_b   1.000
_cell.length_c   1.000
_cell.angle_alpha   90.00
_cell.angle_beta   90.00
_cell.angle_gamma   90.00
#
_symmetry.space_group_name_H-M   'P 1'
#
loop_
_entity.id
_entity.type
_entity.pdbx_description
1 polymer ?
#
loop_
_entity_poly.entity_id
_entity_poly.type
_entity_poly.pdbx_seq_one_letter_code
_entity_poly.pdbx_strand_id
1 'polypeptide(L)'
;MGHAEVYALGDIVARYWRLRGFQVLHPIGWDSFGLPAENAAIKRGTDPREWTYANIEQQKASMKRYAASFDWSRVLHTSDPEYYKWNQWLFLKMYERGLAYRKDSWVNWDPVDQTVLANEQVLPDGTSDRSGAVVVKKKLTQWYFKITDYADRLLDDLNQLEGRWPQKVLTMQRNWIGRSQGAEVDFVIEGHPDTVSVFTTRPDTLFGCTFMVVAPDSDLAAELVAGSTAEVQQEFAQYLEQVQKTSEIDRQDQTREKTGVFLNRYAINPVNGEKVPVWASDYVLADYGTGLIMAVPAHDQRDLDFARKFDLPVRVVVDVTAPITGAVPVVTKEMLDDDGEEISLDPVSSGKALAGNGRMMNSGPLDGLSKDNAIPRMIELLEEAGTGRGAKSYRLRDWLISRQRYWGTPIPIVYDEDGNEIAVPEAELPVTLPWKEGLDLKPKGSSPLGAMDEWVNAEVGGKQVRRDADTMDTFVDSSWYFLRFLSPQDDSQAFDQKEVEKWAPVDQYVGGVEHAILHLLYARFITKVLFDMGYVSFTEPFTSLLNQGMVILDGAKMSKSKGNVVYFSEELDAYGVDAVRLSMAFAGPPEDDIDWRDVSPVGSQKFLARALRLAADVSSEPGIVFGNGDATLRKATHHFLHEVPGLIESFKFNVVVARLMELVNVARKTIDQGPGGSDPSVREAAEAVAIALSMFAPHTAEEMWKVLGHQPTVALQTWPEIDQSLLVEDSVVAIVQINGKVRAKLEVSPSIGSEELEKLALANETVAAQLEGHEVKNLIVRPPKVVSIQIG
;
A
#
# COMPACT_ATOMS: atom_id res chain seq x y z
N MET A 1 7.00 -5.82 19.02
CA MET A 1 5.87 -6.76 18.81
C MET A 1 5.43 -6.80 17.34
N GLY A 2 5.24 -5.68 16.62
CA GLY A 2 4.77 -5.69 15.23
C GLY A 2 5.58 -6.58 14.27
N HIS A 3 6.92 -6.53 14.31
CA HIS A 3 7.75 -7.45 13.53
C HIS A 3 7.54 -8.93 13.91
N ALA A 4 7.24 -9.22 15.19
CA ALA A 4 6.95 -10.58 15.61
C ALA A 4 5.67 -11.13 14.96
N GLU A 5 4.66 -10.30 14.79
CA GLU A 5 3.43 -10.63 14.08
C GLU A 5 3.71 -10.95 12.60
N VAL A 6 4.31 -10.00 11.86
CA VAL A 6 4.63 -10.15 10.43
C VAL A 6 5.39 -11.45 10.15
N TYR A 7 6.43 -11.69 10.93
CA TYR A 7 7.27 -12.88 10.74
C TYR A 7 6.60 -14.17 11.18
N ALA A 8 5.72 -14.14 12.19
CA ALA A 8 4.91 -15.32 12.54
C ALA A 8 3.93 -15.68 11.43
N LEU A 9 3.20 -14.69 10.90
CA LEU A 9 2.22 -14.90 9.83
C LEU A 9 2.88 -15.45 8.55
N GLY A 10 3.99 -14.86 8.13
CA GLY A 10 4.77 -15.34 6.97
C GLY A 10 5.32 -16.75 7.19
N ASP A 11 5.79 -17.05 8.39
CA ASP A 11 6.33 -18.38 8.74
C ASP A 11 5.24 -19.46 8.77
N ILE A 12 4.01 -19.13 9.24
CA ILE A 12 2.86 -20.05 9.18
C ILE A 12 2.56 -20.44 7.73
N VAL A 13 2.51 -19.46 6.82
CA VAL A 13 2.28 -19.71 5.39
C VAL A 13 3.40 -20.59 4.79
N ALA A 14 4.67 -20.28 5.10
CA ALA A 14 5.80 -21.05 4.60
C ALA A 14 5.76 -22.51 5.08
N ARG A 15 5.46 -22.74 6.37
CA ARG A 15 5.32 -24.09 6.95
C ARG A 15 4.13 -24.84 6.34
N TYR A 16 3.01 -24.18 6.14
CA TYR A 16 1.83 -24.77 5.50
C TYR A 16 2.16 -25.30 4.10
N TRP A 17 2.77 -24.47 3.24
CA TRP A 17 3.08 -24.91 1.89
C TRP A 17 4.12 -26.05 1.83
N ARG A 18 5.06 -26.10 2.80
CA ARG A 18 5.95 -27.29 2.96
C ARG A 18 5.17 -28.55 3.32
N LEU A 19 4.21 -28.45 4.27
CA LEU A 19 3.31 -29.57 4.61
C LEU A 19 2.45 -30.01 3.42
N ARG A 20 2.17 -29.11 2.48
CA ARG A 20 1.48 -29.43 1.21
C ARG A 20 2.41 -30.05 0.16
N GLY A 21 3.67 -30.27 0.47
CA GLY A 21 4.65 -30.89 -0.42
C GLY A 21 5.36 -29.94 -1.39
N PHE A 22 5.17 -28.61 -1.25
CA PHE A 22 5.85 -27.64 -2.09
C PHE A 22 7.28 -27.37 -1.63
N GLN A 23 8.15 -27.07 -2.59
CA GLN A 23 9.44 -26.44 -2.32
C GLN A 23 9.18 -24.98 -1.96
N VAL A 24 9.59 -24.54 -0.79
CA VAL A 24 9.31 -23.18 -0.30
C VAL A 24 10.63 -22.46 -0.03
N LEU A 25 10.85 -21.37 -0.75
CA LEU A 25 11.88 -20.40 -0.46
C LEU A 25 11.32 -19.34 0.49
N HIS A 26 11.82 -19.31 1.71
CA HIS A 26 11.47 -18.34 2.75
C HIS A 26 12.74 -17.67 3.27
N PRO A 27 13.25 -16.65 2.57
CA PRO A 27 14.51 -15.98 2.90
C PRO A 27 14.33 -14.89 3.96
N ILE A 28 15.44 -14.40 4.49
CA ILE A 28 15.52 -13.24 5.38
C ILE A 28 16.71 -12.38 4.99
N GLY A 29 16.56 -11.07 5.11
CA GLY A 29 17.62 -10.09 4.93
C GLY A 29 17.31 -8.80 5.67
N TRP A 30 18.22 -7.86 5.64
CA TRP A 30 18.10 -6.57 6.29
C TRP A 30 18.26 -5.43 5.29
N ASP A 31 17.22 -4.60 5.20
CA ASP A 31 17.32 -3.27 4.61
C ASP A 31 18.07 -2.41 5.63
N SER A 32 19.38 -2.32 5.45
CA SER A 32 20.31 -1.91 6.50
C SER A 32 20.92 -0.53 6.31
N PHE A 33 20.62 0.14 5.19
CA PHE A 33 20.91 1.55 4.96
C PHE A 33 19.84 2.48 5.54
N GLY A 34 20.05 3.78 5.46
CA GLY A 34 19.09 4.82 5.68
C GLY A 34 19.20 5.58 6.99
N LEU A 35 18.41 6.64 7.04
CA LEU A 35 18.35 7.64 8.09
C LEU A 35 18.14 7.10 9.52
N PRO A 36 17.27 6.10 9.77
CA PRO A 36 17.04 5.64 11.13
C PRO A 36 18.30 5.06 11.79
N ALA A 37 19.09 4.30 11.03
CA ALA A 37 20.34 3.72 11.51
C ALA A 37 21.41 4.81 11.72
N GLU A 38 21.56 5.72 10.76
CA GLU A 38 22.50 6.85 10.84
C GLU A 38 22.18 7.77 12.02
N ASN A 39 20.93 8.21 12.16
CA ASN A 39 20.51 9.06 13.25
C ASN A 39 20.68 8.40 14.64
N ALA A 40 20.43 7.08 14.72
CA ALA A 40 20.66 6.34 15.96
C ALA A 40 22.14 6.25 16.32
N ALA A 41 23.01 6.06 15.33
CA ALA A 41 24.46 6.04 15.50
C ALA A 41 25.00 7.42 15.93
N ILE A 42 24.58 8.51 15.27
CA ILE A 42 24.94 9.89 15.61
C ILE A 42 24.56 10.22 17.06
N LYS A 43 23.33 9.87 17.48
CA LYS A 43 22.85 10.10 18.87
C LYS A 43 23.69 9.35 19.92
N ARG A 44 24.31 8.25 19.56
CA ARG A 44 25.14 7.41 20.44
C ARG A 44 26.63 7.69 20.32
N GLY A 45 27.04 8.50 19.35
CA GLY A 45 28.45 8.75 19.06
C GLY A 45 29.19 7.52 18.53
N THR A 46 28.48 6.64 17.80
CA THR A 46 29.01 5.42 17.19
C THR A 46 28.99 5.51 15.67
N ASP A 47 29.76 4.65 15.01
CA ASP A 47 29.71 4.50 13.55
C ASP A 47 28.40 3.84 13.09
N PRO A 48 27.72 4.32 12.02
CA PRO A 48 26.49 3.71 11.51
C PRO A 48 26.64 2.25 11.09
N ARG A 49 27.81 1.88 10.54
CA ARG A 49 28.09 0.51 10.13
C ARG A 49 28.16 -0.40 11.35
N GLU A 50 28.98 -0.04 12.34
CA GLU A 50 29.12 -0.84 13.57
C GLU A 50 27.79 -1.00 14.30
N TRP A 51 27.03 0.10 14.42
CA TRP A 51 25.70 0.12 15.03
C TRP A 51 24.73 -0.79 14.28
N THR A 52 24.69 -0.71 12.95
CA THR A 52 23.80 -1.49 12.10
C THR A 52 24.09 -2.99 12.22
N TYR A 53 25.33 -3.41 12.04
CA TYR A 53 25.69 -4.84 12.10
C TYR A 53 25.54 -5.44 13.49
N ALA A 54 25.80 -4.70 14.55
CA ALA A 54 25.53 -5.14 15.91
C ALA A 54 24.03 -5.40 16.14
N ASN A 55 23.15 -4.53 15.62
CA ASN A 55 21.71 -4.73 15.69
C ASN A 55 21.24 -5.92 14.82
N ILE A 56 21.82 -6.11 13.64
CA ILE A 56 21.52 -7.25 12.76
C ILE A 56 21.79 -8.57 13.49
N GLU A 57 22.94 -8.71 14.13
CA GLU A 57 23.28 -9.94 14.87
C GLU A 57 22.32 -10.18 16.05
N GLN A 58 21.93 -9.14 16.76
CA GLN A 58 20.92 -9.24 17.82
C GLN A 58 19.55 -9.67 17.28
N GLN A 59 19.12 -9.08 16.16
CA GLN A 59 17.84 -9.43 15.51
C GLN A 59 17.88 -10.85 14.96
N LYS A 60 18.96 -11.27 14.34
CA LYS A 60 19.19 -12.63 13.85
C LYS A 60 19.07 -13.67 14.97
N ALA A 61 19.71 -13.41 16.11
CA ALA A 61 19.57 -14.26 17.29
C ALA A 61 18.11 -14.33 17.78
N SER A 62 17.39 -13.19 17.78
CA SER A 62 15.98 -13.13 18.17
C SER A 62 15.09 -13.91 17.20
N MET A 63 15.32 -13.81 15.88
CA MET A 63 14.55 -14.54 14.87
C MET A 63 14.80 -16.05 14.93
N LYS A 64 16.05 -16.48 15.19
CA LYS A 64 16.36 -17.90 15.43
C LYS A 64 15.68 -18.41 16.68
N ARG A 65 15.71 -17.63 17.77
CA ARG A 65 14.99 -17.94 19.00
C ARG A 65 13.47 -18.06 18.78
N TYR A 66 12.91 -17.19 17.91
CA TYR A 66 11.48 -17.17 17.57
C TYR A 66 11.05 -18.36 16.69
N ALA A 67 11.96 -19.26 16.39
CA ALA A 67 11.75 -20.45 15.56
C ALA A 67 11.26 -20.14 14.14
N ALA A 68 11.62 -18.97 13.59
CA ALA A 68 11.32 -18.64 12.21
C ALA A 68 12.10 -19.55 11.25
N SER A 69 11.38 -20.18 10.32
CA SER A 69 11.95 -21.19 9.39
C SER A 69 12.53 -20.56 8.11
N PHE A 70 13.37 -19.55 8.30
CA PHE A 70 14.07 -18.91 7.19
C PHE A 70 15.18 -19.76 6.59
N ASP A 71 15.44 -19.59 5.31
CA ASP A 71 16.64 -20.08 4.66
C ASP A 71 17.84 -19.16 4.97
N TRP A 72 18.54 -19.47 6.05
CA TRP A 72 19.68 -18.68 6.54
C TRP A 72 20.90 -18.71 5.60
N SER A 73 20.93 -19.59 4.59
CA SER A 73 22.00 -19.62 3.57
C SER A 73 21.88 -18.49 2.55
N ARG A 74 20.71 -17.84 2.49
CA ARG A 74 20.39 -16.78 1.53
C ARG A 74 20.27 -15.39 2.17
N VAL A 75 20.88 -15.21 3.34
CA VAL A 75 20.91 -13.91 4.04
C VAL A 75 21.63 -12.87 3.21
N LEU A 76 21.07 -11.67 3.17
CA LEU A 76 21.68 -10.47 2.58
C LEU A 76 21.47 -9.24 3.48
N HIS A 77 22.37 -8.26 3.32
CA HIS A 77 22.26 -6.94 3.92
C HIS A 77 22.41 -5.93 2.81
N THR A 78 21.49 -4.97 2.71
CA THR A 78 21.53 -3.99 1.61
C THR A 78 22.72 -3.05 1.70
N SER A 79 23.34 -2.90 2.89
CA SER A 79 24.53 -2.11 3.11
C SER A 79 25.85 -2.82 2.78
N ASP A 80 25.82 -4.10 2.39
CA ASP A 80 27.03 -4.81 1.94
C ASP A 80 27.45 -4.32 0.54
N PRO A 81 28.74 -4.04 0.28
CA PRO A 81 29.22 -3.63 -1.04
C PRO A 81 28.82 -4.60 -2.16
N GLU A 82 28.76 -5.89 -1.88
CA GLU A 82 28.35 -6.97 -2.78
C GLU A 82 26.86 -6.86 -3.15
N TYR A 83 26.06 -6.20 -2.30
CA TYR A 83 24.66 -5.92 -2.60
C TYR A 83 24.51 -4.57 -3.32
N TYR A 84 24.96 -3.46 -2.73
CA TYR A 84 24.70 -2.15 -3.29
C TYR A 84 25.46 -1.85 -4.59
N LYS A 85 26.49 -2.63 -4.95
CA LYS A 85 27.02 -2.68 -6.30
C LYS A 85 25.94 -2.80 -7.35
N TRP A 86 24.89 -3.61 -7.07
CA TRP A 86 23.81 -3.86 -8.01
C TRP A 86 22.74 -2.77 -8.00
N ASN A 87 22.60 -2.01 -6.92
CA ASN A 87 21.83 -0.75 -6.94
C ASN A 87 22.49 0.25 -7.89
N GLN A 88 23.82 0.37 -7.81
CA GLN A 88 24.58 1.24 -8.69
C GLN A 88 24.48 0.78 -10.16
N TRP A 89 24.59 -0.51 -10.41
CA TRP A 89 24.36 -1.07 -11.73
C TRP A 89 22.95 -0.76 -12.24
N LEU A 90 21.91 -0.96 -11.44
CA LEU A 90 20.52 -0.65 -11.80
C LEU A 90 20.37 0.84 -12.14
N PHE A 91 20.94 1.72 -11.32
CA PHE A 91 20.96 3.16 -11.59
C PHE A 91 21.59 3.45 -12.96
N LEU A 92 22.77 2.88 -13.27
CA LEU A 92 23.45 3.09 -14.55
C LEU A 92 22.60 2.58 -15.72
N LYS A 93 21.95 1.43 -15.59
CA LYS A 93 21.03 0.90 -16.62
C LYS A 93 19.83 1.81 -16.87
N MET A 94 19.32 2.44 -15.81
CA MET A 94 18.25 3.43 -15.92
C MET A 94 18.76 4.75 -16.50
N TYR A 95 19.97 5.19 -16.12
CA TYR A 95 20.61 6.39 -16.66
C TYR A 95 20.85 6.29 -18.18
N GLU A 96 21.39 5.17 -18.66
CA GLU A 96 21.55 4.87 -20.07
C GLU A 96 20.26 4.99 -20.90
N ARG A 97 19.11 4.78 -20.26
CA ARG A 97 17.78 4.85 -20.88
C ARG A 97 17.04 6.17 -20.65
N GLY A 98 17.69 7.12 -19.97
CA GLY A 98 17.07 8.39 -19.62
C GLY A 98 15.95 8.28 -18.55
N LEU A 99 15.90 7.13 -17.85
CA LEU A 99 15.00 6.91 -16.71
C LEU A 99 15.57 7.42 -15.38
N ALA A 100 16.89 7.59 -15.30
CA ALA A 100 17.54 8.32 -14.22
C ALA A 100 18.06 9.64 -14.79
N TYR A 101 17.73 10.75 -14.16
CA TYR A 101 18.11 12.08 -14.62
C TYR A 101 18.26 13.05 -13.45
N ARG A 102 18.96 14.15 -13.70
CA ARG A 102 19.24 15.18 -12.70
C ARG A 102 18.64 16.51 -13.13
N LYS A 103 18.03 17.23 -12.20
CA LYS A 103 17.49 18.58 -12.45
C LYS A 103 17.48 19.44 -11.20
N ASP A 104 17.47 20.75 -11.42
CA ASP A 104 17.15 21.74 -10.39
C ASP A 104 15.63 21.73 -10.14
N SER A 105 15.25 21.60 -8.90
CA SER A 105 13.84 21.62 -8.53
C SER A 105 13.60 22.05 -7.10
N TRP A 106 12.41 22.52 -6.81
CA TRP A 106 11.92 22.69 -5.45
C TRP A 106 11.63 21.33 -4.86
N VAL A 107 12.31 21.01 -3.76
CA VAL A 107 12.20 19.71 -3.09
C VAL A 107 11.65 19.86 -1.68
N ASN A 108 11.03 18.80 -1.18
CA ASN A 108 10.63 18.73 0.21
C ASN A 108 11.87 18.53 1.07
N TRP A 109 12.10 19.46 1.99
CA TRP A 109 13.26 19.45 2.87
C TRP A 109 12.84 19.28 4.32
N ASP A 110 13.43 18.29 4.97
CA ASP A 110 13.30 18.10 6.41
C ASP A 110 14.34 18.96 7.14
N PRO A 111 13.92 19.99 7.89
CA PRO A 111 14.88 20.89 8.56
C PRO A 111 15.54 20.27 9.78
N VAL A 112 15.00 19.19 10.35
CA VAL A 112 15.56 18.47 11.50
C VAL A 112 16.59 17.44 11.04
N ASP A 113 16.21 16.59 10.10
CA ASP A 113 17.12 15.60 9.51
C ASP A 113 18.07 16.20 8.46
N GLN A 114 17.82 17.43 8.02
CA GLN A 114 18.58 18.18 7.01
C GLN A 114 18.86 17.37 5.76
N THR A 115 17.80 16.79 5.20
CA THR A 115 17.82 16.01 3.98
C THR A 115 16.54 16.22 3.19
N VAL A 116 16.60 15.82 1.92
CA VAL A 116 15.45 15.81 1.02
C VAL A 116 14.54 14.62 1.31
N LEU A 117 13.24 14.83 1.17
CA LEU A 117 12.20 13.81 1.27
C LEU A 117 11.54 13.58 -0.10
N ALA A 118 11.24 12.33 -0.42
CA ALA A 118 10.31 12.02 -1.50
C ALA A 118 8.89 12.51 -1.15
N ASN A 119 8.04 12.74 -2.16
CA ASN A 119 6.68 13.24 -1.92
C ASN A 119 5.88 12.30 -1.01
N GLU A 120 6.11 11.01 -1.17
CA GLU A 120 5.48 9.94 -0.41
C GLU A 120 5.86 9.92 1.08
N GLN A 121 6.93 10.64 1.44
CA GLN A 121 7.43 10.76 2.82
C GLN A 121 6.92 12.00 3.54
N VAL A 122 6.09 12.79 2.87
CA VAL A 122 5.40 13.94 3.46
C VAL A 122 3.98 13.51 3.83
N LEU A 123 3.65 13.63 5.11
CA LEU A 123 2.32 13.27 5.62
C LEU A 123 1.27 14.31 5.17
N PRO A 124 -0.04 13.94 5.18
CA PRO A 124 -1.11 14.86 4.78
C PRO A 124 -1.18 16.16 5.57
N ASP A 125 -0.61 16.22 6.77
CA ASP A 125 -0.50 17.42 7.61
C ASP A 125 0.75 18.27 7.31
N GLY A 126 1.53 17.92 6.26
CA GLY A 126 2.75 18.63 5.84
C GLY A 126 3.97 18.35 6.69
N THR A 127 3.93 17.33 7.53
CA THR A 127 5.08 16.93 8.35
C THR A 127 5.86 15.78 7.73
N SER A 128 7.14 15.65 8.09
CA SER A 128 7.98 14.51 7.75
C SER A 128 7.46 13.24 8.44
N ASP A 129 7.32 12.14 7.72
CA ASP A 129 6.95 10.82 8.24
C ASP A 129 7.95 10.29 9.28
N ARG A 130 9.16 10.82 9.31
CA ARG A 130 10.27 10.38 10.15
C ARG A 130 10.55 11.29 11.34
N SER A 131 10.83 12.57 11.07
CA SER A 131 11.20 13.53 12.12
C SER A 131 9.98 14.17 12.80
N GLY A 132 8.81 14.17 12.12
CA GLY A 132 7.62 14.92 12.51
C GLY A 132 7.76 16.44 12.36
N ALA A 133 8.87 16.93 11.76
CA ALA A 133 9.08 18.34 11.51
C ALA A 133 8.19 18.83 10.34
N VAL A 134 7.77 20.09 10.40
CA VAL A 134 7.12 20.75 9.27
C VAL A 134 8.10 20.82 8.10
N VAL A 135 7.72 20.24 6.97
CA VAL A 135 8.52 20.20 5.75
C VAL A 135 8.56 21.60 5.12
N VAL A 136 9.75 21.99 4.65
CA VAL A 136 9.94 23.27 3.94
C VAL A 136 10.39 23.01 2.51
N LYS A 137 10.17 23.97 1.62
CA LYS A 137 10.67 23.87 0.25
C LYS A 137 12.08 24.44 0.13
N LYS A 138 12.93 23.74 -0.61
CA LYS A 138 14.31 24.16 -0.91
C LYS A 138 14.63 23.88 -2.38
N LYS A 139 15.28 24.79 -3.08
CA LYS A 139 15.72 24.57 -4.45
C LYS A 139 17.09 23.88 -4.46
N LEU A 140 17.16 22.68 -5.01
CA LEU A 140 18.35 21.85 -5.08
C LEU A 140 18.41 21.10 -6.41
N THR A 141 19.63 20.82 -6.87
CA THR A 141 19.86 19.90 -8.01
C THR A 141 19.88 18.48 -7.50
N GLN A 142 18.97 17.63 -7.99
CA GLN A 142 18.72 16.29 -7.43
C GLN A 142 18.53 15.25 -8.52
N TRP A 143 18.79 13.98 -8.20
CA TRP A 143 18.53 12.83 -9.04
C TRP A 143 17.11 12.30 -8.86
N TYR A 144 16.52 11.91 -9.98
CA TYR A 144 15.17 11.35 -10.06
C TYR A 144 15.14 10.07 -10.89
N PHE A 145 14.25 9.14 -10.51
CA PHE A 145 13.79 8.08 -11.40
C PHE A 145 12.44 8.45 -12.03
N LYS A 146 12.34 8.24 -13.34
CA LYS A 146 11.17 8.62 -14.16
C LYS A 146 10.01 7.63 -14.02
N ILE A 147 9.47 7.49 -12.80
CA ILE A 147 8.33 6.61 -12.52
C ILE A 147 7.07 7.05 -13.28
N THR A 148 6.98 8.33 -13.64
CA THR A 148 5.83 8.88 -14.40
C THR A 148 5.72 8.30 -15.79
N ASP A 149 6.81 7.90 -16.44
CA ASP A 149 6.80 7.23 -17.75
C ASP A 149 6.09 5.85 -17.66
N TYR A 150 5.94 5.30 -16.46
CA TYR A 150 5.26 4.04 -16.18
C TYR A 150 3.86 4.22 -15.55
N ALA A 151 3.37 5.44 -15.40
CA ALA A 151 2.14 5.75 -14.67
C ALA A 151 0.91 4.99 -15.22
N ASP A 152 0.73 4.95 -16.55
CA ASP A 152 -0.37 4.19 -17.16
C ASP A 152 -0.27 2.69 -16.84
N ARG A 153 0.89 2.08 -17.02
CA ARG A 153 1.11 0.65 -16.74
C ARG A 153 0.96 0.33 -15.24
N LEU A 154 1.48 1.20 -14.36
CA LEU A 154 1.31 1.06 -12.92
C LEU A 154 -0.16 1.11 -12.51
N LEU A 155 -0.97 1.91 -13.19
CA LEU A 155 -2.41 2.02 -12.92
C LEU A 155 -3.21 0.87 -13.54
N ASP A 156 -3.00 0.60 -14.82
CA ASP A 156 -3.81 -0.37 -15.58
C ASP A 156 -3.53 -1.81 -15.12
N ASP A 157 -2.28 -2.12 -14.78
CA ASP A 157 -1.87 -3.44 -14.30
C ASP A 157 -2.36 -3.74 -12.86
N LEU A 158 -2.90 -2.76 -12.12
CA LEU A 158 -3.58 -3.03 -10.84
C LEU A 158 -4.74 -4.02 -11.00
N ASN A 159 -5.33 -4.11 -12.19
CA ASN A 159 -6.39 -5.06 -12.49
C ASN A 159 -5.93 -6.53 -12.40
N GLN A 160 -4.64 -6.80 -12.63
CA GLN A 160 -4.05 -8.15 -12.50
C GLN A 160 -3.95 -8.58 -11.04
N LEU A 161 -3.95 -7.63 -10.11
CA LEU A 161 -3.78 -7.83 -8.67
C LEU A 161 -5.13 -7.94 -7.93
N GLU A 162 -6.25 -7.68 -8.60
CA GLU A 162 -7.58 -7.77 -8.00
C GLU A 162 -7.89 -9.19 -7.50
N GLY A 163 -8.47 -9.26 -6.29
CA GLY A 163 -8.76 -10.52 -5.62
C GLY A 163 -7.55 -11.21 -4.97
N ARG A 164 -6.32 -10.70 -5.19
CA ARG A 164 -5.07 -11.23 -4.60
C ARG A 164 -4.36 -10.23 -3.71
N TRP A 165 -4.59 -8.96 -3.94
CA TRP A 165 -4.11 -7.85 -3.11
C TRP A 165 -5.27 -7.22 -2.36
N PRO A 166 -5.07 -6.70 -1.13
CA PRO A 166 -6.08 -5.99 -0.39
C PRO A 166 -6.63 -4.79 -1.16
N GLN A 167 -7.95 -4.66 -1.21
CA GLN A 167 -8.62 -3.58 -1.95
C GLN A 167 -8.17 -2.19 -1.48
N LYS A 168 -7.86 -2.05 -0.19
CA LYS A 168 -7.32 -0.82 0.39
C LYS A 168 -6.02 -0.37 -0.29
N VAL A 169 -5.08 -1.30 -0.51
CA VAL A 169 -3.79 -1.02 -1.19
C VAL A 169 -4.02 -0.60 -2.64
N LEU A 170 -4.86 -1.35 -3.37
CA LEU A 170 -5.19 -1.03 -4.76
C LEU A 170 -5.82 0.36 -4.87
N THR A 171 -6.72 0.71 -3.97
CA THR A 171 -7.36 2.03 -3.92
C THR A 171 -6.35 3.14 -3.59
N MET A 172 -5.45 2.91 -2.63
CA MET A 172 -4.39 3.88 -2.29
C MET A 172 -3.48 4.13 -3.49
N GLN A 173 -3.04 3.10 -4.21
CA GLN A 173 -2.20 3.25 -5.41
C GLN A 173 -2.95 3.95 -6.56
N ARG A 174 -4.21 3.57 -6.83
CA ARG A 174 -5.04 4.28 -7.83
C ARG A 174 -5.15 5.77 -7.54
N ASN A 175 -5.44 6.10 -6.29
CA ASN A 175 -5.56 7.50 -5.87
C ASN A 175 -4.22 8.25 -5.92
N TRP A 176 -3.12 7.58 -5.59
CA TRP A 176 -1.79 8.18 -5.61
C TRP A 176 -1.31 8.46 -7.03
N ILE A 177 -1.46 7.49 -7.93
CA ILE A 177 -1.14 7.67 -9.36
C ILE A 177 -2.04 8.75 -9.95
N GLY A 178 -3.35 8.72 -9.64
CA GLY A 178 -4.29 9.80 -9.88
C GLY A 178 -4.35 10.25 -11.33
N ARG A 179 -4.55 9.32 -12.29
CA ARG A 179 -4.71 9.64 -13.70
C ARG A 179 -5.98 10.45 -13.93
N SER A 180 -5.82 11.62 -14.51
CA SER A 180 -6.89 12.48 -15.01
C SER A 180 -6.84 12.55 -16.53
N GLN A 181 -8.00 12.47 -17.17
CA GLN A 181 -8.14 12.69 -18.61
C GLN A 181 -8.72 14.06 -18.87
N GLY A 182 -8.22 14.75 -19.90
CA GLY A 182 -8.64 16.08 -20.26
C GLY A 182 -7.95 16.54 -21.53
N ALA A 183 -7.60 17.82 -21.57
CA ALA A 183 -6.87 18.41 -22.67
C ALA A 183 -5.72 19.28 -22.18
N GLU A 184 -4.65 19.32 -22.96
CA GLU A 184 -3.69 20.44 -22.96
C GLU A 184 -4.19 21.50 -23.93
N VAL A 185 -4.23 22.73 -23.46
CA VAL A 185 -4.71 23.89 -24.19
C VAL A 185 -3.59 24.91 -24.24
N ASP A 186 -3.25 25.36 -25.43
CA ASP A 186 -2.13 26.26 -25.72
C ASP A 186 -2.61 27.73 -25.70
N PHE A 187 -2.09 28.50 -24.75
CA PHE A 187 -2.39 29.91 -24.60
C PHE A 187 -1.20 30.77 -25.08
N VAL A 188 -1.49 31.78 -25.89
CA VAL A 188 -0.53 32.83 -26.21
C VAL A 188 -0.65 33.92 -25.14
N ILE A 189 0.47 34.21 -24.47
CA ILE A 189 0.52 35.28 -23.46
C ILE A 189 1.23 36.49 -24.07
N GLU A 190 0.60 37.66 -23.99
CA GLU A 190 1.15 38.91 -24.56
C GLU A 190 2.53 39.22 -23.96
N GLY A 191 3.52 39.38 -24.82
CA GLY A 191 4.91 39.68 -24.45
C GLY A 191 5.70 38.49 -23.94
N HIS A 192 5.18 37.27 -24.05
CA HIS A 192 5.93 36.02 -23.85
C HIS A 192 6.23 35.39 -25.20
N PRO A 193 7.47 34.89 -25.44
CA PRO A 193 7.88 34.43 -26.76
C PRO A 193 7.22 33.12 -27.17
N ASP A 194 6.90 32.28 -26.20
CA ASP A 194 6.39 30.92 -26.42
C ASP A 194 4.93 30.79 -26.00
N THR A 195 4.21 29.84 -26.61
CA THR A 195 2.89 29.42 -26.11
C THR A 195 3.04 28.64 -24.81
N VAL A 196 2.10 28.83 -23.87
CA VAL A 196 2.07 28.15 -22.60
C VAL A 196 0.90 27.17 -22.58
N SER A 197 1.20 25.88 -22.43
CA SER A 197 0.17 24.84 -22.35
C SER A 197 -0.38 24.69 -20.95
N VAL A 198 -1.71 24.60 -20.83
CA VAL A 198 -2.44 24.37 -19.59
C VAL A 198 -3.22 23.07 -19.68
N PHE A 199 -3.05 22.19 -18.70
CA PHE A 199 -3.87 20.98 -18.60
C PHE A 199 -5.18 21.28 -17.86
N THR A 200 -6.30 20.83 -18.43
CA THR A 200 -7.61 20.88 -17.78
C THR A 200 -8.39 19.57 -17.95
N THR A 201 -9.07 19.14 -16.90
CA THR A 201 -10.02 18.02 -16.96
C THR A 201 -11.39 18.44 -17.51
N ARG A 202 -11.61 19.76 -17.64
CA ARG A 202 -12.86 20.39 -18.08
C ARG A 202 -12.65 21.30 -19.30
N PRO A 203 -12.10 20.77 -20.42
CA PRO A 203 -11.93 21.60 -21.63
C PRO A 203 -13.29 22.15 -22.17
N ASP A 204 -14.39 21.45 -21.90
CA ASP A 204 -15.75 21.87 -22.20
C ASP A 204 -16.08 23.27 -21.63
N THR A 205 -15.49 23.67 -20.51
CA THR A 205 -15.74 24.95 -19.86
C THR A 205 -14.85 26.11 -20.35
N LEU A 206 -14.01 25.88 -21.35
CA LEU A 206 -13.01 26.85 -21.83
C LEU A 206 -13.61 28.21 -22.28
N PHE A 207 -14.85 28.21 -22.81
CA PHE A 207 -15.59 29.46 -23.10
C PHE A 207 -15.89 30.28 -21.85
N GLY A 208 -15.91 29.67 -20.66
CA GLY A 208 -16.07 30.29 -19.36
C GLY A 208 -14.78 30.76 -18.69
N CYS A 209 -13.65 30.55 -19.32
CA CYS A 209 -12.36 31.05 -18.84
C CYS A 209 -12.29 32.56 -18.96
N THR A 210 -12.23 33.26 -17.83
CA THR A 210 -12.27 34.73 -17.79
C THR A 210 -10.99 35.35 -17.24
N PHE A 211 -10.11 34.56 -16.66
CA PHE A 211 -8.76 34.93 -16.25
C PHE A 211 -7.85 33.69 -16.16
N MET A 212 -6.54 33.92 -16.03
CA MET A 212 -5.55 32.89 -15.83
C MET A 212 -4.84 33.14 -14.51
N VAL A 213 -4.39 32.07 -13.86
CA VAL A 213 -3.63 32.18 -12.60
C VAL A 213 -2.35 31.35 -12.66
N VAL A 214 -1.22 32.00 -12.39
CA VAL A 214 0.09 31.35 -12.30
C VAL A 214 0.53 31.24 -10.84
N ALA A 215 1.17 30.12 -10.50
CA ALA A 215 1.78 29.94 -9.20
C ALA A 215 2.94 30.93 -8.99
N PRO A 216 2.96 31.71 -7.90
CA PRO A 216 3.97 32.77 -7.70
C PRO A 216 5.40 32.24 -7.62
N ASP A 217 5.57 30.99 -7.18
CA ASP A 217 6.84 30.29 -7.00
C ASP A 217 7.27 29.47 -8.22
N SER A 218 6.59 29.61 -9.37
CA SER A 218 6.96 28.99 -10.64
C SER A 218 7.99 29.81 -11.43
N ASP A 219 8.79 29.12 -12.28
CA ASP A 219 9.70 29.79 -13.20
C ASP A 219 8.93 30.64 -14.22
N LEU A 220 7.77 30.18 -14.67
CA LEU A 220 6.89 30.96 -15.58
C LEU A 220 6.45 32.29 -14.95
N ALA A 221 6.09 32.35 -13.66
CA ALA A 221 5.74 33.61 -13.02
C ALA A 221 6.92 34.59 -13.01
N ALA A 222 8.13 34.11 -12.74
CA ALA A 222 9.34 34.92 -12.79
C ALA A 222 9.60 35.47 -14.20
N GLU A 223 9.42 34.67 -15.25
CA GLU A 223 9.56 35.08 -16.66
C GLU A 223 8.51 36.13 -17.04
N LEU A 224 7.24 35.92 -16.69
CA LEU A 224 6.16 36.85 -16.98
C LEU A 224 6.35 38.21 -16.28
N VAL A 225 6.84 38.18 -15.04
CA VAL A 225 7.08 39.40 -14.25
C VAL A 225 8.31 40.18 -14.76
N ALA A 226 9.35 39.49 -15.20
CA ALA A 226 10.59 40.14 -15.70
C ALA A 226 10.30 41.14 -16.85
N GLY A 227 9.30 40.91 -17.64
CA GLY A 227 8.87 41.81 -18.71
C GLY A 227 7.73 42.80 -18.33
N SER A 228 7.37 42.94 -17.05
CA SER A 228 6.35 43.84 -16.54
C SER A 228 6.94 45.17 -16.05
N THR A 229 6.09 46.14 -15.63
CA THR A 229 6.58 47.40 -15.07
C THR A 229 7.30 47.23 -13.74
N ALA A 230 8.12 48.19 -13.34
CA ALA A 230 8.89 48.15 -12.09
C ALA A 230 7.94 48.07 -10.85
N GLU A 231 6.79 48.70 -10.93
CA GLU A 231 5.77 48.65 -9.85
C GLU A 231 5.23 47.24 -9.68
N VAL A 232 4.88 46.56 -10.78
CA VAL A 232 4.41 45.15 -10.76
C VAL A 232 5.51 44.19 -10.27
N GLN A 233 6.75 44.40 -10.69
CA GLN A 233 7.88 43.62 -10.24
C GLN A 233 8.10 43.74 -8.72
N GLN A 234 7.96 44.96 -8.17
CA GLN A 234 8.09 45.20 -6.74
C GLN A 234 6.92 44.57 -5.94
N GLU A 235 5.68 44.75 -6.42
CA GLU A 235 4.50 44.16 -5.79
C GLU A 235 4.58 42.62 -5.78
N PHE A 236 4.94 42.03 -6.89
CA PHE A 236 5.12 40.59 -7.00
C PHE A 236 6.23 40.06 -6.08
N ALA A 237 7.38 40.76 -5.97
CA ALA A 237 8.46 40.33 -5.09
C ALA A 237 8.03 40.31 -3.61
N GLN A 238 7.24 41.30 -3.18
CA GLN A 238 6.68 41.34 -1.82
C GLN A 238 5.65 40.22 -1.62
N TYR A 239 4.82 39.93 -2.63
CA TYR A 239 3.85 38.86 -2.58
C TYR A 239 4.53 37.49 -2.53
N LEU A 240 5.55 37.26 -3.34
CA LEU A 240 6.32 36.01 -3.35
C LEU A 240 6.95 35.72 -1.97
N GLU A 241 7.50 36.76 -1.30
CA GLU A 241 8.02 36.61 0.04
C GLU A 241 6.96 36.17 1.06
N GLN A 242 5.71 36.65 0.94
CA GLN A 242 4.59 36.21 1.78
C GLN A 242 4.20 34.76 1.48
N VAL A 243 4.11 34.38 0.20
CA VAL A 243 3.75 33.03 -0.24
C VAL A 243 4.78 32.01 0.24
N GLN A 244 6.07 32.32 0.19
CA GLN A 244 7.14 31.43 0.67
C GLN A 244 7.08 31.13 2.18
N LYS A 245 6.42 31.99 2.96
CA LYS A 245 6.21 31.81 4.40
C LYS A 245 4.96 30.98 4.74
N THR A 246 4.10 30.72 3.73
CA THR A 246 2.82 30.02 3.88
C THR A 246 3.00 28.54 3.51
N SER A 247 2.49 27.63 4.35
CA SER A 247 2.55 26.20 4.05
C SER A 247 1.64 25.85 2.84
N GLU A 248 1.97 24.76 2.12
CA GLU A 248 1.11 24.28 1.02
C GLU A 248 -0.30 23.92 1.49
N ILE A 249 -0.44 23.45 2.71
CA ILE A 249 -1.72 23.10 3.31
C ILE A 249 -2.56 24.36 3.51
N ASP A 250 -1.98 25.41 4.08
CA ASP A 250 -2.67 26.68 4.25
C ASP A 250 -3.03 27.31 2.89
N ARG A 251 -2.21 27.09 1.86
CA ARG A 251 -2.49 27.54 0.48
C ARG A 251 -3.67 26.80 -0.15
N GLN A 252 -3.89 25.52 0.22
CA GLN A 252 -5.00 24.70 -0.28
C GLN A 252 -6.30 24.86 0.52
N ASP A 253 -6.26 25.55 1.66
CA ASP A 253 -7.47 25.81 2.45
C ASP A 253 -8.45 26.65 1.65
N GLN A 254 -9.62 26.08 1.36
CA GLN A 254 -10.67 26.70 0.59
C GLN A 254 -11.32 27.87 1.32
N THR A 255 -11.28 27.89 2.64
CA THR A 255 -11.87 28.94 3.49
C THR A 255 -11.00 30.18 3.60
N ARG A 256 -9.74 30.09 3.21
CA ARG A 256 -8.78 31.20 3.26
C ARG A 256 -9.13 32.28 2.26
N GLU A 257 -9.03 33.53 2.69
CA GLU A 257 -9.19 34.70 1.84
C GLU A 257 -8.20 34.65 0.66
N LYS A 258 -8.72 34.81 -0.57
CA LYS A 258 -7.89 34.80 -1.78
C LYS A 258 -6.99 36.02 -1.87
N THR A 259 -5.75 35.80 -2.26
CA THR A 259 -4.73 36.85 -2.45
C THR A 259 -4.11 36.72 -3.84
N GLY A 260 -3.59 37.78 -4.41
CA GLY A 260 -2.94 37.70 -5.71
C GLY A 260 -2.46 39.06 -6.21
N VAL A 261 -1.61 39.03 -7.25
CA VAL A 261 -1.05 40.18 -7.93
C VAL A 261 -1.34 40.09 -9.42
N PHE A 262 -1.87 41.14 -10.02
CA PHE A 262 -2.06 41.25 -11.47
C PHE A 262 -0.70 41.49 -12.15
N LEU A 263 -0.32 40.57 -13.07
CA LEU A 263 0.97 40.65 -13.72
C LEU A 263 1.09 41.66 -14.86
N ASN A 264 0.01 42.42 -15.10
CA ASN A 264 -0.13 43.33 -16.26
C ASN A 264 0.14 42.58 -17.58
N ARG A 265 -0.33 41.36 -17.68
CA ARG A 265 -0.26 40.46 -18.84
C ARG A 265 -1.63 39.93 -19.17
N TYR A 266 -1.84 39.63 -20.43
CA TYR A 266 -3.08 39.01 -20.90
C TYR A 266 -2.74 37.76 -21.71
N ALA A 267 -3.52 36.70 -21.52
CA ALA A 267 -3.52 35.54 -22.36
C ALA A 267 -4.69 35.61 -23.38
N ILE A 268 -4.48 34.98 -24.52
CA ILE A 268 -5.51 34.87 -25.54
C ILE A 268 -6.22 33.53 -25.36
N ASN A 269 -7.52 33.55 -25.09
CA ASN A 269 -8.34 32.34 -25.03
C ASN A 269 -8.49 31.78 -26.46
N PRO A 270 -8.00 30.53 -26.72
CA PRO A 270 -7.91 30.03 -28.10
C PRO A 270 -9.27 29.69 -28.73
N VAL A 271 -10.37 29.59 -27.97
CA VAL A 271 -11.68 29.21 -28.52
C VAL A 271 -12.53 30.39 -28.93
N ASN A 272 -12.29 31.59 -28.36
CA ASN A 272 -13.08 32.79 -28.66
C ASN A 272 -12.25 34.04 -28.95
N GLY A 273 -10.91 33.96 -28.83
CA GLY A 273 -9.99 35.06 -29.08
C GLY A 273 -10.01 36.21 -28.05
N GLU A 274 -10.70 36.02 -26.92
CA GLU A 274 -10.77 37.01 -25.86
C GLU A 274 -9.45 37.13 -25.10
N LYS A 275 -9.12 38.36 -24.70
CA LYS A 275 -7.98 38.63 -23.81
C LYS A 275 -8.42 38.47 -22.39
N VAL A 276 -7.78 37.54 -21.65
CA VAL A 276 -8.02 37.27 -20.24
C VAL A 276 -6.81 37.68 -19.41
N PRO A 277 -6.97 38.38 -18.27
CA PRO A 277 -5.86 38.83 -17.45
C PRO A 277 -5.16 37.68 -16.77
N VAL A 278 -3.81 37.78 -16.63
CA VAL A 278 -2.96 36.79 -15.94
C VAL A 278 -2.58 37.32 -14.57
N TRP A 279 -2.92 36.58 -13.55
CA TRP A 279 -2.67 36.87 -12.14
C TRP A 279 -1.66 35.85 -11.55
N ALA A 280 -0.88 36.29 -10.57
CA ALA A 280 -0.17 35.37 -9.68
C ALA A 280 -0.96 35.20 -8.39
N SER A 281 -1.23 33.96 -7.98
CA SER A 281 -1.96 33.69 -6.74
C SER A 281 -1.51 32.37 -6.10
N ASP A 282 -1.49 32.38 -4.77
CA ASP A 282 -1.00 31.29 -3.93
C ASP A 282 -1.92 30.05 -3.86
N TYR A 283 -3.17 30.12 -4.36
CA TYR A 283 -4.03 28.94 -4.43
C TYR A 283 -3.70 28.00 -5.61
N VAL A 284 -2.77 28.43 -6.49
CA VAL A 284 -2.16 27.58 -7.53
C VAL A 284 -0.78 27.15 -7.08
N LEU A 285 -0.47 25.88 -7.27
CA LEU A 285 0.82 25.28 -6.89
C LEU A 285 1.71 25.14 -8.12
N ALA A 286 3.01 25.47 -7.97
CA ALA A 286 3.99 25.38 -9.06
C ALA A 286 4.21 23.94 -9.56
N ASP A 287 3.99 22.95 -8.70
CA ASP A 287 4.16 21.52 -8.99
C ASP A 287 2.98 20.90 -9.74
N TYR A 288 1.89 21.65 -9.99
CA TYR A 288 0.73 21.16 -10.71
C TYR A 288 0.76 21.61 -12.18
N GLY A 289 1.04 20.69 -13.10
CA GLY A 289 1.14 20.97 -14.53
C GLY A 289 2.29 21.95 -14.84
N THR A 290 1.97 23.02 -15.58
CA THR A 290 2.91 24.13 -15.88
C THR A 290 2.94 25.20 -14.79
N GLY A 291 2.24 25.00 -13.67
CA GLY A 291 2.03 26.03 -12.65
C GLY A 291 1.09 27.17 -13.10
N LEU A 292 0.40 27.00 -14.24
CA LEU A 292 -0.60 27.91 -14.77
C LEU A 292 -1.94 27.20 -14.91
N ILE A 293 -3.02 27.83 -14.49
CA ILE A 293 -4.37 27.32 -14.67
C ILE A 293 -5.26 28.31 -15.43
N MET A 294 -6.21 27.79 -16.19
CA MET A 294 -7.35 28.55 -16.67
C MET A 294 -8.41 28.64 -15.56
N ALA A 295 -8.89 29.83 -15.25
CA ALA A 295 -9.88 30.03 -14.21
C ALA A 295 -11.29 30.14 -14.80
N VAL A 296 -12.20 29.33 -14.23
CA VAL A 296 -13.61 29.28 -14.67
C VAL A 296 -14.53 29.57 -13.48
N PRO A 297 -14.65 30.85 -13.09
CA PRO A 297 -15.26 31.25 -11.82
C PRO A 297 -16.73 30.88 -11.67
N ALA A 298 -17.46 30.67 -12.75
CA ALA A 298 -18.84 30.19 -12.66
C ALA A 298 -18.95 28.75 -12.16
N HIS A 299 -17.87 27.91 -12.29
CA HIS A 299 -17.92 26.47 -12.08
C HIS A 299 -16.85 25.91 -11.13
N ASP A 300 -15.92 26.73 -10.64
CA ASP A 300 -14.97 26.43 -9.58
C ASP A 300 -15.08 27.46 -8.45
N GLN A 301 -15.27 27.00 -7.22
CA GLN A 301 -15.49 27.89 -6.08
C GLN A 301 -14.27 28.75 -5.76
N ARG A 302 -13.05 28.21 -5.91
CA ARG A 302 -11.79 28.95 -5.65
C ARG A 302 -11.65 30.11 -6.64
N ASP A 303 -11.97 29.84 -7.91
CA ASP A 303 -11.95 30.84 -8.97
C ASP A 303 -13.05 31.90 -8.76
N LEU A 304 -14.22 31.47 -8.28
CA LEU A 304 -15.32 32.40 -7.97
C LEU A 304 -14.95 33.34 -6.83
N ASP A 305 -14.40 32.81 -5.74
CA ASP A 305 -13.98 33.61 -4.59
C ASP A 305 -12.90 34.61 -4.99
N PHE A 306 -11.98 34.20 -5.86
CA PHE A 306 -10.95 35.08 -6.41
C PHE A 306 -11.59 36.15 -7.33
N ALA A 307 -12.45 35.74 -8.25
CA ALA A 307 -13.12 36.66 -9.17
C ALA A 307 -13.96 37.71 -8.43
N ARG A 308 -14.70 37.32 -7.39
CA ARG A 308 -15.50 38.26 -6.57
C ARG A 308 -14.63 39.27 -5.81
N LYS A 309 -13.44 38.80 -5.31
CA LYS A 309 -12.53 39.70 -4.60
C LYS A 309 -11.89 40.75 -5.49
N PHE A 310 -11.54 40.37 -6.71
CA PHE A 310 -10.83 41.25 -7.65
C PHE A 310 -11.71 41.81 -8.75
N ASP A 311 -13.04 41.70 -8.60
CA ASP A 311 -14.07 42.21 -9.53
C ASP A 311 -13.83 41.73 -10.98
N LEU A 312 -13.53 40.45 -11.15
CA LEU A 312 -13.28 39.81 -12.44
C LEU A 312 -14.59 39.27 -13.05
N PRO A 313 -14.67 39.21 -14.40
CA PRO A 313 -15.87 38.67 -15.06
C PRO A 313 -16.15 37.21 -14.71
N VAL A 314 -17.46 36.89 -14.55
CA VAL A 314 -17.93 35.50 -14.32
C VAL A 314 -18.90 35.13 -15.44
N ARG A 315 -18.63 34.06 -16.16
CA ARG A 315 -19.42 33.58 -17.29
C ARG A 315 -19.91 32.17 -17.06
N VAL A 316 -21.22 31.97 -16.97
CA VAL A 316 -21.85 30.67 -16.86
C VAL A 316 -21.85 29.98 -18.23
N VAL A 317 -21.28 28.77 -18.28
CA VAL A 317 -21.17 27.93 -19.49
C VAL A 317 -21.75 26.53 -19.31
N VAL A 318 -22.23 26.20 -18.12
CA VAL A 318 -22.96 24.95 -17.85
C VAL A 318 -24.27 25.32 -17.12
N ASP A 319 -25.39 24.97 -17.72
CA ASP A 319 -26.68 25.04 -17.07
C ASP A 319 -26.92 23.76 -16.28
N VAL A 320 -26.67 23.83 -14.98
CA VAL A 320 -26.80 22.66 -14.06
C VAL A 320 -28.29 22.35 -13.76
N THR A 321 -29.22 23.24 -14.14
CA THR A 321 -30.65 23.02 -13.95
C THR A 321 -31.32 22.36 -15.17
N ALA A 322 -30.63 22.29 -16.31
CA ALA A 322 -31.13 21.67 -17.52
C ALA A 322 -31.00 20.14 -17.47
N PRO A 323 -32.09 19.37 -17.69
CA PRO A 323 -32.05 17.89 -17.62
C PRO A 323 -31.15 17.32 -18.72
N ILE A 324 -30.31 16.34 -18.36
CA ILE A 324 -29.39 15.66 -19.27
C ILE A 324 -30.14 14.64 -20.15
N THR A 325 -31.25 14.07 -19.66
CA THR A 325 -32.15 13.17 -20.40
C THR A 325 -33.52 13.83 -20.59
N GLY A 326 -34.16 13.67 -21.76
CA GLY A 326 -35.43 14.33 -22.16
C GLY A 326 -36.67 14.02 -21.30
N ALA A 327 -36.51 13.73 -20.03
CA ALA A 327 -37.56 13.60 -19.03
C ALA A 327 -37.82 14.98 -18.38
N VAL A 328 -39.08 15.23 -18.01
CA VAL A 328 -39.53 16.42 -17.28
C VAL A 328 -38.60 16.69 -16.09
N PRO A 329 -38.25 17.99 -15.81
CA PRO A 329 -37.38 18.32 -14.67
C PRO A 329 -38.02 17.81 -13.38
N VAL A 330 -37.49 16.74 -12.86
CA VAL A 330 -37.68 16.36 -11.47
C VAL A 330 -36.63 17.15 -10.71
N VAL A 331 -37.05 18.03 -9.82
CA VAL A 331 -36.16 18.73 -8.89
C VAL A 331 -35.37 17.62 -8.14
N THR A 332 -34.15 17.42 -8.56
CA THR A 332 -33.25 16.46 -7.89
C THR A 332 -32.54 17.16 -6.73
N LYS A 333 -32.02 16.38 -5.80
CA LYS A 333 -31.24 16.93 -4.67
C LYS A 333 -30.04 17.77 -5.14
N GLU A 334 -29.58 17.54 -6.38
CA GLU A 334 -28.48 18.26 -7.05
C GLU A 334 -28.92 19.65 -7.61
N MET A 335 -30.22 19.91 -7.70
CA MET A 335 -30.80 21.22 -8.10
C MET A 335 -31.16 22.09 -6.92
N LEU A 336 -30.96 21.62 -5.70
CA LEU A 336 -31.14 22.36 -4.47
C LEU A 336 -29.77 22.63 -3.85
N ASP A 337 -29.60 23.78 -3.26
CA ASP A 337 -28.42 24.07 -2.47
C ASP A 337 -28.46 23.33 -1.10
N ASP A 338 -27.43 23.50 -0.28
CA ASP A 338 -27.37 22.86 1.05
C ASP A 338 -28.49 23.30 1.99
N ASP A 339 -29.14 24.42 1.71
CA ASP A 339 -30.29 24.99 2.43
C ASP A 339 -31.65 24.54 1.85
N GLY A 340 -31.62 23.78 0.73
CA GLY A 340 -32.81 23.24 0.06
C GLY A 340 -33.53 24.23 -0.85
N GLU A 341 -32.90 25.34 -1.24
CA GLU A 341 -33.42 26.33 -2.20
C GLU A 341 -32.97 26.00 -3.62
N GLU A 342 -33.72 26.43 -4.65
CA GLU A 342 -33.36 26.26 -6.06
C GLU A 342 -32.04 26.99 -6.37
N ILE A 343 -31.09 26.27 -7.04
CA ILE A 343 -29.81 26.84 -7.42
C ILE A 343 -29.99 28.00 -8.39
N SER A 344 -29.53 29.16 -8.00
CA SER A 344 -29.50 30.35 -8.87
C SER A 344 -28.40 30.21 -9.92
N LEU A 345 -28.71 30.51 -11.21
CA LEU A 345 -27.71 30.63 -12.28
C LEU A 345 -26.89 31.92 -12.20
N ASP A 346 -26.94 32.64 -11.11
CA ASP A 346 -26.10 33.81 -10.82
C ASP A 346 -25.11 33.51 -9.67
N PRO A 347 -23.93 32.94 -9.97
CA PRO A 347 -22.95 32.60 -8.95
C PRO A 347 -22.33 33.84 -8.26
N VAL A 348 -22.38 35.01 -8.89
CA VAL A 348 -21.85 36.24 -8.29
C VAL A 348 -22.73 36.69 -7.12
N SER A 349 -24.03 36.69 -7.30
CA SER A 349 -25.03 37.09 -6.26
C SER A 349 -25.09 36.02 -5.16
N SER A 350 -25.18 34.76 -5.53
CA SER A 350 -25.26 33.64 -4.58
C SER A 350 -23.98 33.39 -3.79
N GLY A 351 -22.82 33.74 -4.38
CA GLY A 351 -21.49 33.40 -3.83
C GLY A 351 -21.16 31.92 -3.92
N LYS A 352 -21.94 31.11 -4.63
CA LYS A 352 -21.75 29.66 -4.81
C LYS A 352 -21.50 29.39 -6.30
N ALA A 353 -20.40 28.67 -6.59
CA ALA A 353 -20.12 28.21 -7.94
C ALA A 353 -21.08 27.10 -8.36
N LEU A 354 -21.46 27.10 -9.64
CA LEU A 354 -22.34 26.09 -10.23
C LEU A 354 -21.56 24.82 -10.55
N ALA A 355 -21.19 24.07 -9.50
CA ALA A 355 -20.52 22.78 -9.64
C ALA A 355 -21.55 21.70 -10.03
N GLY A 356 -21.24 20.87 -11.02
CA GLY A 356 -22.12 19.75 -11.39
C GLY A 356 -22.12 19.44 -12.88
N ASN A 357 -22.99 18.52 -13.25
CA ASN A 357 -23.25 18.12 -14.63
C ASN A 357 -24.50 18.85 -15.11
N GLY A 358 -24.49 19.33 -16.37
CA GLY A 358 -25.60 20.05 -16.97
C GLY A 358 -25.42 20.04 -18.48
N ARG A 359 -26.17 20.95 -19.14
CA ARG A 359 -26.00 21.22 -20.57
C ARG A 359 -25.15 22.46 -20.79
N MET A 360 -24.29 22.37 -21.80
CA MET A 360 -23.46 23.51 -22.19
C MET A 360 -24.35 24.67 -22.69
N MET A 361 -23.97 25.89 -22.30
CA MET A 361 -24.56 27.14 -22.72
C MET A 361 -23.47 28.21 -22.91
N ASN A 362 -23.71 29.23 -23.70
CA ASN A 362 -22.74 30.30 -23.99
C ASN A 362 -21.36 29.77 -24.47
N SER A 363 -21.35 28.60 -25.10
CA SER A 363 -20.17 27.84 -25.51
C SER A 363 -20.16 27.53 -27.02
N GLY A 364 -20.95 28.26 -27.80
CA GLY A 364 -20.99 28.18 -29.25
C GLY A 364 -21.23 26.75 -29.76
N PRO A 365 -20.20 26.07 -30.38
CA PRO A 365 -20.40 24.75 -30.96
C PRO A 365 -20.72 23.65 -29.94
N LEU A 366 -20.61 23.92 -28.64
CA LEU A 366 -20.92 22.98 -27.57
C LEU A 366 -22.31 23.18 -26.97
N ASP A 367 -23.02 24.24 -27.29
CA ASP A 367 -24.30 24.56 -26.68
C ASP A 367 -25.30 23.41 -26.80
N GLY A 368 -25.96 23.09 -25.68
CA GLY A 368 -26.91 22.00 -25.57
C GLY A 368 -26.29 20.60 -25.39
N LEU A 369 -24.99 20.42 -25.55
CA LEU A 369 -24.32 19.15 -25.29
C LEU A 369 -24.24 18.85 -23.79
N SER A 370 -24.26 17.56 -23.42
CA SER A 370 -23.88 17.13 -22.09
C SER A 370 -22.35 17.17 -21.94
N LYS A 371 -21.86 17.20 -20.70
CA LYS A 371 -20.42 17.13 -20.38
C LYS A 371 -19.69 16.01 -21.14
N ASP A 372 -20.26 14.80 -21.14
CA ASP A 372 -19.62 13.62 -21.74
C ASP A 372 -19.47 13.73 -23.27
N ASN A 373 -20.31 14.54 -23.92
CA ASN A 373 -20.23 14.83 -25.35
C ASN A 373 -19.44 16.13 -25.63
N ALA A 374 -19.47 17.07 -24.72
CA ALA A 374 -18.81 18.36 -24.88
C ALA A 374 -17.29 18.27 -24.75
N ILE A 375 -16.77 17.44 -23.81
CA ILE A 375 -15.34 17.22 -23.64
C ILE A 375 -14.68 16.67 -24.90
N PRO A 376 -15.12 15.53 -25.48
CA PRO A 376 -14.53 15.01 -26.73
C PRO A 376 -14.65 16.03 -27.87
N ARG A 377 -15.80 16.70 -28.01
CA ARG A 377 -16.01 17.70 -29.05
C ARG A 377 -15.08 18.90 -28.91
N MET A 378 -14.84 19.37 -27.71
CA MET A 378 -13.87 20.45 -27.47
C MET A 378 -12.43 20.02 -27.82
N ILE A 379 -12.06 18.79 -27.46
CA ILE A 379 -10.73 18.24 -27.81
C ILE A 379 -10.57 18.23 -29.35
N GLU A 380 -11.56 17.73 -30.08
CA GLU A 380 -11.55 17.75 -31.55
C GLU A 380 -11.38 19.20 -32.09
N LEU A 381 -12.12 20.17 -31.54
CA LEU A 381 -12.01 21.57 -31.97
C LEU A 381 -10.62 22.17 -31.72
N LEU A 382 -10.00 21.83 -30.57
CA LEU A 382 -8.64 22.28 -30.23
C LEU A 382 -7.60 21.67 -31.16
N GLU A 383 -7.76 20.39 -31.49
CA GLU A 383 -6.87 19.67 -32.42
C GLU A 383 -7.03 20.20 -33.84
N GLU A 384 -8.26 20.43 -34.33
CA GLU A 384 -8.55 21.03 -35.63
C GLU A 384 -7.94 22.44 -35.76
N ALA A 385 -7.95 23.21 -34.68
CA ALA A 385 -7.39 24.57 -34.64
C ALA A 385 -5.86 24.59 -34.41
N GLY A 386 -5.26 23.47 -34.02
CA GLY A 386 -3.85 23.39 -33.63
C GLY A 386 -3.50 24.16 -32.35
N THR A 387 -4.50 24.33 -31.45
CA THR A 387 -4.37 25.10 -30.20
C THR A 387 -4.51 24.23 -28.96
N GLY A 388 -4.41 22.91 -29.08
CA GLY A 388 -4.45 21.96 -27.98
C GLY A 388 -4.63 20.55 -28.49
N ARG A 389 -4.67 19.59 -27.53
CA ARG A 389 -4.81 18.17 -27.79
C ARG A 389 -5.40 17.42 -26.61
N GLY A 390 -5.99 16.27 -26.86
CA GLY A 390 -6.34 15.34 -25.79
C GLY A 390 -5.10 14.93 -25.01
N ALA A 391 -5.18 14.94 -23.67
CA ALA A 391 -4.05 14.65 -22.81
C ALA A 391 -4.46 13.91 -21.52
N LYS A 392 -3.47 13.24 -20.91
CA LYS A 392 -3.57 12.68 -19.59
C LYS A 392 -2.62 13.43 -18.65
N SER A 393 -3.04 13.61 -17.43
CA SER A 393 -2.19 14.14 -16.36
C SER A 393 -2.23 13.18 -15.17
N TYR A 394 -1.16 13.16 -14.42
CA TYR A 394 -1.01 12.27 -13.27
C TYR A 394 -0.70 13.10 -12.02
N ARG A 395 -1.23 12.65 -10.89
CA ARG A 395 -0.83 13.19 -9.58
C ARG A 395 0.55 12.67 -9.17
N LEU A 396 0.89 11.45 -9.61
CA LEU A 396 2.20 10.86 -9.43
C LEU A 396 3.31 11.80 -9.93
N ARG A 397 4.39 11.92 -9.17
CA ARG A 397 5.61 12.67 -9.53
C ARG A 397 6.77 11.70 -9.66
N ASP A 398 7.82 12.13 -10.37
CA ASP A 398 9.03 11.35 -10.48
C ASP A 398 9.66 11.10 -9.10
N TRP A 399 10.22 9.92 -8.93
CA TRP A 399 10.77 9.47 -7.67
C TRP A 399 12.11 10.15 -7.39
N LEU A 400 12.15 11.03 -6.41
CA LEU A 400 13.35 11.74 -5.97
C LEU A 400 14.23 10.80 -5.15
N ILE A 401 15.39 10.43 -5.68
CA ILE A 401 16.27 9.43 -5.08
C ILE A 401 17.47 10.01 -4.32
N SER A 402 17.86 11.25 -4.56
CA SER A 402 19.01 11.90 -3.86
C SER A 402 18.74 12.08 -2.38
N ARG A 403 19.73 11.73 -1.54
CA ARG A 403 19.75 11.99 -0.10
C ARG A 403 21.09 12.56 0.31
N GLN A 404 21.07 13.65 1.08
CA GLN A 404 22.27 14.33 1.60
C GLN A 404 22.74 13.65 2.88
N ARG A 405 23.02 12.35 2.76
CA ARG A 405 23.36 11.47 3.89
C ARG A 405 24.57 10.60 3.57
N TYR A 406 25.23 10.12 4.63
CA TYR A 406 26.38 9.22 4.52
C TYR A 406 25.95 7.76 4.34
N TRP A 407 25.00 7.28 5.16
CA TRP A 407 24.64 5.86 5.24
C TRP A 407 23.58 5.49 4.21
N GLY A 408 24.02 5.28 2.97
CA GLY A 408 23.22 4.91 1.81
C GLY A 408 24.09 4.53 0.61
N THR A 409 23.48 4.00 -0.43
CA THR A 409 24.18 3.64 -1.67
C THR A 409 24.70 4.88 -2.38
N PRO A 410 26.02 5.04 -2.60
CA PRO A 410 26.57 6.18 -3.36
C PRO A 410 26.06 6.18 -4.81
N ILE A 411 25.76 7.36 -5.35
CA ILE A 411 25.37 7.53 -6.75
C ILE A 411 26.61 7.34 -7.64
N PRO A 412 26.57 6.44 -8.65
CA PRO A 412 27.74 6.09 -9.47
C PRO A 412 27.97 7.05 -10.62
N ILE A 413 27.93 8.36 -10.33
CA ILE A 413 28.20 9.46 -11.26
C ILE A 413 29.37 10.29 -10.76
N VAL A 414 30.19 10.75 -11.67
CA VAL A 414 31.28 11.69 -11.40
C VAL A 414 31.21 12.88 -12.35
N TYR A 415 31.83 13.97 -11.97
CA TYR A 415 31.86 15.23 -12.72
C TYR A 415 33.29 15.57 -13.14
N ASP A 416 33.48 15.94 -14.40
CA ASP A 416 34.75 16.49 -14.88
C ASP A 416 34.97 17.96 -14.40
N GLU A 417 36.06 18.56 -14.78
CA GLU A 417 36.40 19.95 -14.46
C GLU A 417 35.38 20.99 -14.97
N ASP A 418 34.68 20.65 -16.06
CA ASP A 418 33.64 21.48 -16.66
C ASP A 418 32.24 21.21 -16.04
N GLY A 419 32.13 20.24 -15.14
CA GLY A 419 30.88 19.85 -14.48
C GLY A 419 30.00 18.90 -15.30
N ASN A 420 30.55 18.30 -16.38
CA ASN A 420 29.80 17.30 -17.15
C ASN A 420 29.69 15.98 -16.39
N GLU A 421 28.51 15.37 -16.47
CA GLU A 421 28.21 14.07 -15.88
C GLU A 421 28.91 12.94 -16.63
N ILE A 422 29.60 12.08 -15.88
CA ILE A 422 30.24 10.87 -16.40
C ILE A 422 29.80 9.69 -15.54
N ALA A 423 29.21 8.69 -16.18
CA ALA A 423 28.88 7.42 -15.53
C ALA A 423 30.15 6.65 -15.14
N VAL A 424 30.22 6.15 -13.92
CA VAL A 424 31.30 5.25 -13.49
C VAL A 424 31.22 3.96 -14.31
N PRO A 425 32.32 3.48 -14.91
CA PRO A 425 32.29 2.21 -15.64
C PRO A 425 31.83 1.04 -14.75
N GLU A 426 31.00 0.15 -15.28
CA GLU A 426 30.49 -1.01 -14.52
C GLU A 426 31.61 -1.87 -13.91
N ALA A 427 32.77 -1.95 -14.60
CA ALA A 427 33.92 -2.69 -14.12
C ALA A 427 34.59 -2.07 -12.86
N GLU A 428 34.30 -0.80 -12.57
CA GLU A 428 34.81 -0.06 -11.42
C GLU A 428 33.80 -0.02 -10.25
N LEU A 429 32.64 -0.67 -10.39
CA LEU A 429 31.68 -0.84 -9.31
C LEU A 429 32.11 -1.93 -8.32
N PRO A 430 31.83 -1.76 -7.02
CA PRO A 430 31.06 -0.69 -6.43
C PRO A 430 31.89 0.57 -6.11
N VAL A 431 31.27 1.75 -6.25
CA VAL A 431 31.71 2.96 -5.57
C VAL A 431 31.42 2.78 -4.09
N THR A 432 32.45 2.50 -3.28
CA THR A 432 32.26 2.18 -1.86
C THR A 432 32.20 3.41 -0.98
N LEU A 433 31.43 3.30 0.12
CA LEU A 433 31.45 4.31 1.17
C LEU A 433 32.84 4.37 1.82
N PRO A 434 33.40 5.58 2.07
CA PRO A 434 34.67 5.71 2.78
C PRO A 434 34.46 5.37 4.25
N TRP A 435 35.40 4.63 4.82
CA TRP A 435 35.42 4.43 6.25
C TRP A 435 36.57 5.24 6.88
N LYS A 436 36.22 6.04 7.91
CA LYS A 436 37.20 6.81 8.68
C LYS A 436 36.70 6.91 10.12
N GLU A 437 37.58 6.59 11.06
CA GLU A 437 37.29 6.74 12.48
C GLU A 437 37.05 8.24 12.83
N GLY A 438 35.99 8.51 13.60
CA GLY A 438 35.67 9.87 14.07
C GLY A 438 35.01 10.75 13.02
N LEU A 439 34.33 10.20 12.01
CA LEU A 439 33.58 10.99 11.05
C LEU A 439 32.48 11.82 11.72
N ASP A 440 32.45 13.13 11.42
CA ASP A 440 31.35 14.00 11.82
C ASP A 440 30.20 13.90 10.83
N LEU A 441 29.25 13.04 11.15
CA LEU A 441 28.05 12.76 10.35
C LEU A 441 26.86 13.66 10.73
N LYS A 442 27.03 14.63 11.63
CA LYS A 442 25.95 15.53 12.00
C LYS A 442 25.45 16.29 10.77
N PRO A 443 24.12 16.40 10.60
CA PRO A 443 23.55 17.15 9.48
C PRO A 443 24.05 18.59 9.41
N LYS A 444 24.51 19.01 8.23
CA LYS A 444 25.03 20.38 7.96
C LYS A 444 24.35 21.01 6.73
N GLY A 445 23.25 20.42 6.25
CA GLY A 445 22.55 20.90 5.06
C GLY A 445 23.19 20.54 3.73
N SER A 446 24.29 19.76 3.77
CA SER A 446 24.97 19.14 2.62
C SER A 446 25.41 17.74 2.99
N SER A 447 25.65 16.90 1.98
CA SER A 447 26.10 15.53 2.22
C SER A 447 27.44 15.48 2.94
N PRO A 448 27.59 14.67 4.00
CA PRO A 448 28.88 14.47 4.67
C PRO A 448 29.99 13.96 3.74
N LEU A 449 29.63 13.18 2.71
CA LEU A 449 30.57 12.67 1.70
C LEU A 449 31.25 13.78 0.92
N GLY A 450 30.54 14.88 0.66
CA GLY A 450 31.07 16.05 -0.06
C GLY A 450 32.19 16.79 0.69
N ALA A 451 32.30 16.60 2.01
CA ALA A 451 33.36 17.15 2.84
C ALA A 451 34.57 16.20 2.96
N MET A 452 34.58 15.06 2.34
CA MET A 452 35.65 14.06 2.36
C MET A 452 36.49 14.16 1.10
N ASP A 453 37.47 15.09 1.10
CA ASP A 453 38.30 15.40 -0.08
C ASP A 453 38.95 14.16 -0.71
N GLU A 454 39.44 13.21 0.10
CA GLU A 454 40.10 11.98 -0.35
C GLU A 454 39.13 11.04 -1.07
N TRP A 455 37.83 11.10 -0.74
CA TRP A 455 36.81 10.27 -1.36
C TRP A 455 36.16 10.98 -2.55
N VAL A 456 35.84 12.27 -2.40
CA VAL A 456 35.09 13.02 -3.42
C VAL A 456 35.93 13.29 -4.65
N ASN A 457 37.25 13.51 -4.49
CA ASN A 457 38.17 13.63 -5.61
C ASN A 457 38.74 12.25 -5.96
N ALA A 458 38.53 11.81 -7.17
CA ALA A 458 38.83 10.45 -7.62
C ALA A 458 39.45 10.43 -9.00
N GLU A 459 40.01 9.30 -9.36
CA GLU A 459 40.38 9.00 -10.74
C GLU A 459 39.44 7.91 -11.26
N VAL A 460 38.74 8.19 -12.36
CA VAL A 460 37.81 7.25 -13.02
C VAL A 460 38.12 7.22 -14.50
N GLY A 461 38.35 6.03 -15.03
CA GLY A 461 38.76 5.89 -16.44
C GLY A 461 40.02 6.66 -16.80
N GLY A 462 40.95 6.86 -15.87
CA GLY A 462 42.23 7.60 -16.08
C GLY A 462 42.07 9.12 -16.07
N LYS A 463 40.94 9.68 -15.64
CA LYS A 463 40.69 11.13 -15.52
C LYS A 463 40.47 11.52 -14.08
N GLN A 464 40.97 12.69 -13.68
CA GLN A 464 40.65 13.30 -12.40
C GLN A 464 39.22 13.83 -12.46
N VAL A 465 38.41 13.46 -11.50
CA VAL A 465 36.97 13.74 -11.46
C VAL A 465 36.52 13.98 -10.02
N ARG A 466 35.32 14.52 -9.88
CA ARG A 466 34.65 14.68 -8.59
C ARG A 466 33.42 13.76 -8.51
N ARG A 467 33.35 12.90 -7.47
CA ARG A 467 32.18 12.05 -7.25
C ARG A 467 30.96 12.85 -6.86
N ASP A 468 29.76 12.36 -7.27
CA ASP A 468 28.53 12.79 -6.66
C ASP A 468 28.56 12.45 -5.16
N ALA A 469 28.15 13.42 -4.35
CA ALA A 469 28.22 13.28 -2.89
C ALA A 469 26.90 12.80 -2.25
N ASP A 470 25.82 12.74 -3.01
CA ASP A 470 24.55 12.24 -2.53
C ASP A 470 24.53 10.71 -2.52
N THR A 471 23.71 10.15 -1.66
CA THR A 471 23.39 8.72 -1.66
C THR A 471 21.95 8.51 -2.16
N MET A 472 21.64 7.30 -2.56
CA MET A 472 20.28 6.94 -3.02
C MET A 472 19.34 6.79 -1.82
N ASP A 473 18.05 7.04 -2.07
CA ASP A 473 16.96 6.65 -1.20
C ASP A 473 17.02 5.14 -0.91
N THR A 474 16.88 4.76 0.36
CA THR A 474 16.93 3.36 0.79
C THR A 474 15.82 2.49 0.15
N PHE A 475 14.74 3.10 -0.35
CA PHE A 475 13.73 2.35 -1.12
C PHE A 475 14.27 1.83 -2.47
N VAL A 476 15.37 2.39 -3.00
CA VAL A 476 16.07 1.80 -4.15
C VAL A 476 16.61 0.43 -3.77
N ASP A 477 17.22 0.33 -2.57
CA ASP A 477 17.78 -0.91 -2.05
C ASP A 477 16.72 -2.02 -1.96
N SER A 478 15.55 -1.70 -1.42
CA SER A 478 14.47 -2.66 -1.19
C SER A 478 13.53 -2.88 -2.39
N SER A 479 13.67 -2.12 -3.48
CA SER A 479 12.75 -2.22 -4.63
C SER A 479 12.91 -3.50 -5.47
N TRP A 480 14.02 -4.23 -5.35
CA TRP A 480 14.34 -5.43 -6.14
C TRP A 480 14.99 -6.57 -5.34
N TYR A 481 15.20 -6.42 -4.04
CA TYR A 481 15.93 -7.34 -3.16
C TYR A 481 15.39 -8.77 -3.21
N PHE A 482 14.11 -8.97 -3.46
CA PHE A 482 13.48 -10.29 -3.57
C PHE A 482 14.05 -11.12 -4.72
N LEU A 483 14.59 -10.48 -5.77
CA LEU A 483 15.31 -11.16 -6.86
C LEU A 483 16.72 -11.56 -6.40
N ARG A 484 17.39 -10.72 -5.61
CA ARG A 484 18.74 -11.02 -5.09
C ARG A 484 18.78 -12.23 -4.19
N PHE A 485 17.72 -12.51 -3.43
CA PHE A 485 17.62 -13.72 -2.61
C PHE A 485 17.79 -15.02 -3.40
N LEU A 486 17.55 -15.01 -4.70
CA LEU A 486 17.66 -16.20 -5.55
C LEU A 486 19.11 -16.57 -5.84
N SER A 487 20.03 -15.61 -5.79
CA SER A 487 21.47 -15.80 -5.98
C SER A 487 22.29 -14.77 -5.16
N PRO A 488 22.18 -14.76 -3.83
CA PRO A 488 22.73 -13.68 -3.00
C PRO A 488 24.26 -13.61 -2.99
N GLN A 489 24.95 -14.69 -3.37
CA GLN A 489 26.41 -14.80 -3.40
C GLN A 489 27.00 -14.69 -4.82
N ASP A 490 26.19 -14.44 -5.85
CA ASP A 490 26.68 -14.31 -7.22
C ASP A 490 27.22 -12.89 -7.44
N ASP A 491 28.53 -12.76 -7.60
CA ASP A 491 29.20 -11.47 -7.86
C ASP A 491 29.27 -11.09 -9.34
N SER A 492 28.83 -11.97 -10.23
CA SER A 492 28.91 -11.77 -11.66
C SER A 492 27.68 -11.06 -12.25
N GLN A 493 26.53 -11.12 -11.56
CA GLN A 493 25.27 -10.55 -12.01
C GLN A 493 24.40 -10.17 -10.79
N ALA A 494 23.42 -9.27 -11.02
CA ALA A 494 22.50 -8.83 -9.97
C ALA A 494 21.67 -9.98 -9.40
N PHE A 495 21.25 -10.89 -10.27
CA PHE A 495 20.53 -12.12 -9.95
C PHE A 495 20.62 -13.13 -11.10
N ASP A 496 20.52 -14.41 -10.79
CA ASP A 496 20.46 -15.48 -11.81
C ASP A 496 19.07 -15.53 -12.45
N GLN A 497 18.98 -15.20 -13.74
CA GLN A 497 17.72 -15.18 -14.48
C GLN A 497 17.03 -16.54 -14.53
N LYS A 498 17.77 -17.65 -14.53
CA LYS A 498 17.20 -19.01 -14.54
C LYS A 498 16.54 -19.34 -13.19
N GLU A 499 17.14 -18.90 -12.11
CA GLU A 499 16.52 -19.03 -10.79
C GLU A 499 15.30 -18.10 -10.66
N VAL A 500 15.37 -16.89 -11.23
CA VAL A 500 14.23 -15.97 -11.28
C VAL A 500 13.04 -16.59 -12.03
N GLU A 501 13.26 -17.22 -13.18
CA GLU A 501 12.18 -17.88 -13.94
C GLU A 501 11.50 -19.02 -13.16
N LYS A 502 12.21 -19.69 -12.23
CA LYS A 502 11.64 -20.76 -11.42
C LYS A 502 10.86 -20.27 -10.20
N TRP A 503 11.32 -19.17 -9.57
CA TRP A 503 10.90 -18.78 -8.24
C TRP A 503 10.09 -17.48 -8.20
N ALA A 504 10.13 -16.69 -9.24
CA ALA A 504 9.44 -15.39 -9.29
C ALA A 504 8.34 -15.39 -10.39
N PRO A 505 7.31 -14.53 -10.26
CA PRO A 505 7.11 -13.58 -9.17
C PRO A 505 6.91 -14.24 -7.81
N VAL A 506 7.10 -13.49 -6.73
CA VAL A 506 6.89 -14.00 -5.36
C VAL A 506 5.43 -14.40 -5.17
N ASP A 507 5.18 -15.64 -4.71
CA ASP A 507 3.82 -16.16 -4.57
C ASP A 507 3.02 -15.46 -3.48
N GLN A 508 3.66 -15.27 -2.29
CA GLN A 508 3.04 -14.62 -1.15
C GLN A 508 3.97 -13.58 -0.56
N TYR A 509 3.50 -12.36 -0.44
CA TYR A 509 4.19 -11.25 0.20
C TYR A 509 3.43 -10.79 1.44
N VAL A 510 4.16 -10.44 2.51
CA VAL A 510 3.56 -10.01 3.78
C VAL A 510 4.22 -8.72 4.23
N GLY A 511 3.43 -7.70 4.56
CA GLY A 511 3.96 -6.41 5.00
C GLY A 511 2.89 -5.40 5.35
N GLY A 512 3.26 -4.31 6.02
CA GLY A 512 2.35 -3.27 6.48
C GLY A 512 1.72 -2.46 5.35
N VAL A 513 0.52 -1.95 5.60
CA VAL A 513 -0.24 -1.13 4.63
C VAL A 513 0.42 0.23 4.34
N GLU A 514 1.28 0.71 5.24
CA GLU A 514 2.05 1.95 5.09
C GLU A 514 2.94 1.95 3.84
N HIS A 515 3.32 0.76 3.38
CA HIS A 515 4.13 0.58 2.16
C HIS A 515 3.34 0.62 0.86
N ALA A 516 2.02 0.81 0.91
CA ALA A 516 1.16 0.77 -0.27
C ALA A 516 1.62 1.71 -1.39
N ILE A 517 1.99 2.95 -1.05
CA ILE A 517 2.43 3.99 -1.98
C ILE A 517 3.95 4.25 -1.92
N LEU A 518 4.68 3.49 -1.12
CA LEU A 518 6.14 3.53 -0.97
C LEU A 518 6.75 2.28 -1.61
N HIS A 519 7.30 1.36 -0.81
CA HIS A 519 7.98 0.16 -1.25
C HIS A 519 7.21 -0.64 -2.31
N LEU A 520 5.91 -0.89 -2.11
CA LEU A 520 5.11 -1.69 -3.05
C LEU A 520 4.99 -1.02 -4.42
N LEU A 521 4.83 0.30 -4.47
CA LEU A 521 4.77 1.06 -5.72
C LEU A 521 6.13 1.06 -6.43
N TYR A 522 7.21 1.27 -5.68
CA TYR A 522 8.56 1.27 -6.22
C TYR A 522 9.01 -0.13 -6.70
N ALA A 523 8.69 -1.18 -5.96
CA ALA A 523 8.96 -2.56 -6.39
C ALA A 523 8.23 -2.91 -7.69
N ARG A 524 6.97 -2.48 -7.86
CA ARG A 524 6.22 -2.63 -9.11
C ARG A 524 6.87 -1.85 -10.27
N PHE A 525 7.30 -0.62 -10.01
CA PHE A 525 7.99 0.20 -11.00
C PHE A 525 9.29 -0.45 -11.47
N ILE A 526 10.19 -0.80 -10.55
CA ILE A 526 11.48 -1.42 -10.88
C ILE A 526 11.27 -2.78 -11.58
N THR A 527 10.27 -3.57 -11.18
CA THR A 527 9.94 -4.82 -11.88
C THR A 527 9.57 -4.56 -13.34
N LYS A 528 8.78 -3.53 -13.63
CA LYS A 528 8.42 -3.16 -15.01
C LYS A 528 9.63 -2.66 -15.81
N VAL A 529 10.52 -1.92 -15.16
CA VAL A 529 11.80 -1.50 -15.78
C VAL A 529 12.67 -2.70 -16.12
N LEU A 530 12.83 -3.66 -15.20
CA LEU A 530 13.58 -4.89 -15.42
C LEU A 530 12.92 -5.78 -16.48
N PHE A 531 11.60 -5.81 -16.57
CA PHE A 531 10.86 -6.49 -17.63
C PHE A 531 11.18 -5.88 -19.01
N ASP A 532 11.12 -4.56 -19.14
CA ASP A 532 11.44 -3.86 -20.40
C ASP A 532 12.92 -4.02 -20.81
N MET A 533 13.78 -4.24 -19.85
CA MET A 533 15.20 -4.56 -20.07
C MET A 533 15.44 -6.04 -20.41
N GLY A 534 14.41 -6.91 -20.27
CA GLY A 534 14.52 -8.35 -20.55
C GLY A 534 15.19 -9.16 -19.44
N TYR A 535 15.30 -8.61 -18.23
CA TYR A 535 15.89 -9.32 -17.08
C TYR A 535 14.89 -10.22 -16.36
N VAL A 536 13.59 -9.92 -16.43
CA VAL A 536 12.51 -10.72 -15.86
C VAL A 536 11.39 -10.90 -16.87
N SER A 537 10.58 -11.97 -16.74
CA SER A 537 9.48 -12.31 -17.66
C SER A 537 8.09 -11.89 -17.15
N PHE A 538 8.00 -11.25 -15.99
CA PHE A 538 6.77 -10.82 -15.35
C PHE A 538 6.75 -9.31 -15.11
N THR A 539 5.54 -8.72 -15.00
CA THR A 539 5.33 -7.27 -14.85
C THR A 539 4.94 -6.86 -13.45
N GLU A 540 4.61 -7.81 -12.57
CA GLU A 540 4.28 -7.57 -11.17
C GLU A 540 5.15 -8.42 -10.25
N PRO A 541 5.73 -7.85 -9.18
CA PRO A 541 6.71 -8.54 -8.34
C PRO A 541 6.09 -9.60 -7.43
N PHE A 542 4.85 -9.39 -6.97
CA PHE A 542 4.19 -10.17 -5.92
C PHE A 542 2.81 -10.61 -6.39
N THR A 543 2.57 -11.92 -6.40
CA THR A 543 1.29 -12.49 -6.85
C THR A 543 0.18 -12.23 -5.85
N SER A 544 0.44 -12.48 -4.56
CA SER A 544 -0.52 -12.27 -3.47
C SER A 544 0.12 -11.43 -2.37
N LEU A 545 -0.67 -10.55 -1.78
CA LEU A 545 -0.26 -9.67 -0.69
C LEU A 545 -1.17 -9.86 0.52
N LEU A 546 -0.56 -10.07 1.68
CA LEU A 546 -1.20 -9.99 2.99
C LEU A 546 -0.69 -8.74 3.71
N ASN A 547 -1.59 -7.80 4.02
CA ASN A 547 -1.28 -6.72 4.94
C ASN A 547 -1.79 -7.08 6.33
N GLN A 548 -0.86 -7.05 7.30
CA GLN A 548 -1.26 -7.15 8.71
C GLN A 548 -1.63 -5.76 9.27
N GLY A 549 -2.44 -5.79 10.33
CA GLY A 549 -2.72 -4.63 11.17
C GLY A 549 -1.51 -4.21 12.00
N MET A 550 -1.70 -3.31 12.92
CA MET A 550 -0.66 -2.87 13.85
C MET A 550 -0.84 -3.53 15.22
N VAL A 551 0.27 -3.89 15.85
CA VAL A 551 0.24 -4.24 17.28
C VAL A 551 0.32 -2.95 18.07
N ILE A 552 -0.78 -2.63 18.73
CA ILE A 552 -0.97 -1.43 19.55
C ILE A 552 -0.99 -1.78 21.04
N LEU A 553 -0.93 -0.79 21.90
CA LEU A 553 -1.13 -0.95 23.34
C LEU A 553 -2.02 0.20 23.85
N ASP A 554 -3.12 -0.16 24.53
CA ASP A 554 -4.11 0.80 25.02
C ASP A 554 -4.69 1.71 23.93
N GLY A 555 -5.02 1.13 22.79
CA GLY A 555 -5.57 1.85 21.65
C GLY A 555 -4.59 2.79 20.93
N ALA A 556 -3.29 2.74 21.26
CA ALA A 556 -2.28 3.62 20.70
C ALA A 556 -1.09 2.85 20.12
N LYS A 557 -0.52 3.36 19.01
CA LYS A 557 0.72 2.83 18.45
C LYS A 557 1.84 2.81 19.49
N MET A 558 2.51 1.68 19.65
CA MET A 558 3.65 1.53 20.55
C MET A 558 4.80 2.45 20.13
N SER A 559 5.33 3.21 21.09
CA SER A 559 6.45 4.13 20.88
C SER A 559 7.33 4.23 22.11
N LYS A 560 8.65 4.17 21.93
CA LYS A 560 9.62 4.38 23.03
C LYS A 560 9.46 5.76 23.68
N SER A 561 9.11 6.78 22.91
CA SER A 561 8.89 8.14 23.43
C SER A 561 7.64 8.27 24.30
N LYS A 562 6.62 7.42 24.07
CA LYS A 562 5.40 7.37 24.87
C LYS A 562 5.50 6.43 26.08
N GLY A 563 6.55 5.60 26.15
CA GLY A 563 6.74 4.64 27.23
C GLY A 563 5.77 3.44 27.20
N ASN A 564 5.03 3.24 26.08
CA ASN A 564 4.04 2.17 25.90
C ASN A 564 4.57 1.03 25.03
N VAL A 565 5.81 0.59 25.24
CA VAL A 565 6.43 -0.47 24.45
C VAL A 565 6.40 -1.80 25.21
N VAL A 566 5.94 -2.85 24.52
CA VAL A 566 6.09 -4.23 24.96
C VAL A 566 7.33 -4.81 24.30
N TYR A 567 8.29 -5.25 25.09
CA TYR A 567 9.55 -5.80 24.58
C TYR A 567 9.38 -7.28 24.24
N PHE A 568 9.73 -7.60 22.99
CA PHE A 568 9.60 -8.95 22.46
C PHE A 568 10.36 -10.00 23.27
N SER A 569 11.59 -9.71 23.68
CA SER A 569 12.41 -10.62 24.49
C SER A 569 11.77 -10.96 25.84
N GLU A 570 11.14 -9.97 26.50
CA GLU A 570 10.47 -10.14 27.79
C GLU A 570 9.25 -11.05 27.67
N GLU A 571 8.47 -10.92 26.60
CA GLU A 571 7.34 -11.79 26.29
C GLU A 571 7.80 -13.25 26.03
N LEU A 572 8.91 -13.41 25.28
CA LEU A 572 9.47 -14.74 25.06
C LEU A 572 10.02 -15.37 26.35
N ASP A 573 10.59 -14.56 27.25
CA ASP A 573 11.08 -15.04 28.55
C ASP A 573 9.93 -15.42 29.49
N ALA A 574 8.86 -14.64 29.49
CA ALA A 574 7.73 -14.84 30.37
C ALA A 574 6.82 -15.99 29.94
N TYR A 575 6.57 -16.15 28.65
CA TYR A 575 5.52 -17.05 28.14
C TYR A 575 6.05 -18.16 27.23
N GLY A 576 7.28 -18.05 26.73
CA GLY A 576 7.84 -18.96 25.76
C GLY A 576 7.44 -18.65 24.32
N VAL A 577 8.25 -19.12 23.39
CA VAL A 577 8.15 -18.84 21.95
C VAL A 577 6.79 -19.26 21.39
N ASP A 578 6.41 -20.50 21.62
CA ASP A 578 5.21 -21.10 21.03
C ASP A 578 3.94 -20.41 21.50
N ALA A 579 3.88 -19.98 22.78
CA ALA A 579 2.72 -19.28 23.31
C ALA A 579 2.58 -17.90 22.69
N VAL A 580 3.69 -17.17 22.50
CA VAL A 580 3.67 -15.86 21.86
C VAL A 580 3.27 -15.97 20.37
N ARG A 581 3.85 -16.93 19.63
CA ARG A 581 3.50 -17.19 18.21
C ARG A 581 2.02 -17.54 18.05
N LEU A 582 1.53 -18.46 18.86
CA LEU A 582 0.13 -18.90 18.84
C LEU A 582 -0.82 -17.73 19.17
N SER A 583 -0.45 -16.90 20.13
CA SER A 583 -1.24 -15.72 20.52
C SER A 583 -1.34 -14.69 19.41
N MET A 584 -0.26 -14.44 18.66
CA MET A 584 -0.29 -13.56 17.47
C MET A 584 -1.26 -14.07 16.42
N ALA A 585 -1.23 -15.38 16.12
CA ALA A 585 -2.12 -15.97 15.13
C ALA A 585 -3.60 -16.05 15.60
N PHE A 586 -3.83 -16.07 16.90
CA PHE A 586 -5.18 -16.22 17.49
C PHE A 586 -5.86 -14.90 17.82
N ALA A 587 -5.12 -13.78 17.88
CA ALA A 587 -5.61 -12.48 18.34
C ALA A 587 -6.79 -11.94 17.51
N GLY A 588 -6.81 -12.20 16.19
CA GLY A 588 -7.87 -11.73 15.30
C GLY A 588 -7.58 -12.07 13.84
N PRO A 589 -8.38 -11.53 12.91
CA PRO A 589 -8.00 -11.49 11.49
C PRO A 589 -6.67 -10.74 11.32
N PRO A 590 -5.77 -11.20 10.44
CA PRO A 590 -4.45 -10.57 10.28
C PRO A 590 -4.48 -9.10 9.89
N GLU A 591 -5.51 -8.65 9.17
CA GLU A 591 -5.71 -7.28 8.71
C GLU A 591 -6.16 -6.29 9.79
N ASP A 592 -6.62 -6.79 10.94
CA ASP A 592 -7.10 -5.97 12.05
C ASP A 592 -5.96 -5.58 12.99
N ASP A 593 -6.06 -4.41 13.62
CA ASP A 593 -5.11 -4.00 14.67
C ASP A 593 -5.26 -4.89 15.90
N ILE A 594 -4.14 -5.29 16.48
CA ILE A 594 -4.09 -6.12 17.70
C ILE A 594 -3.76 -5.24 18.89
N ASP A 595 -4.70 -5.02 19.83
CA ASP A 595 -4.31 -4.46 21.12
C ASP A 595 -3.71 -5.57 22.00
N TRP A 596 -2.39 -5.41 22.30
CA TRP A 596 -1.66 -6.43 23.06
C TRP A 596 -2.22 -6.68 24.45
N ARG A 597 -2.97 -5.72 24.99
CA ARG A 597 -3.66 -5.89 26.27
C ARG A 597 -4.75 -6.97 26.23
N ASP A 598 -5.41 -7.12 25.09
CA ASP A 598 -6.49 -8.08 24.88
C ASP A 598 -5.96 -9.49 24.54
N VAL A 599 -4.66 -9.59 24.22
CA VAL A 599 -4.00 -10.86 23.89
C VAL A 599 -3.64 -11.61 25.16
N SER A 600 -3.85 -12.92 25.18
CA SER A 600 -3.59 -13.77 26.34
C SER A 600 -2.56 -14.87 26.08
N PRO A 601 -1.24 -14.57 26.17
CA PRO A 601 -0.22 -15.63 26.04
C PRO A 601 -0.38 -16.75 27.09
N VAL A 602 -0.90 -16.44 28.28
CA VAL A 602 -1.23 -17.44 29.30
C VAL A 602 -2.33 -18.40 28.83
N GLY A 603 -3.32 -17.91 28.09
CA GLY A 603 -4.34 -18.75 27.46
C GLY A 603 -3.73 -19.74 26.46
N SER A 604 -2.82 -19.24 25.65
CA SER A 604 -2.06 -20.08 24.69
C SER A 604 -1.19 -21.12 25.40
N GLN A 605 -0.46 -20.77 26.47
CA GLN A 605 0.30 -21.74 27.27
C GLN A 605 -0.58 -22.88 27.80
N LYS A 606 -1.76 -22.55 28.33
CA LYS A 606 -2.71 -23.56 28.84
C LYS A 606 -3.21 -24.48 27.73
N PHE A 607 -3.47 -23.96 26.55
CA PHE A 607 -3.87 -24.76 25.41
C PHE A 607 -2.72 -25.68 24.95
N LEU A 608 -1.49 -25.15 24.79
CA LEU A 608 -0.32 -25.95 24.42
C LEU A 608 -0.04 -27.08 25.42
N ALA A 609 -0.16 -26.83 26.71
CA ALA A 609 -0.04 -27.85 27.75
C ALA A 609 -1.13 -28.93 27.61
N ARG A 610 -2.35 -28.57 27.21
CA ARG A 610 -3.44 -29.56 26.96
C ARG A 610 -3.16 -30.37 25.70
N ALA A 611 -2.64 -29.76 24.63
CA ALA A 611 -2.25 -30.48 23.42
C ALA A 611 -1.10 -31.47 23.70
N LEU A 612 -0.07 -31.05 24.43
CA LEU A 612 1.02 -31.96 24.83
C LEU A 612 0.52 -33.12 25.72
N ARG A 613 -0.41 -32.85 26.66
CA ARG A 613 -1.04 -33.90 27.47
C ARG A 613 -1.85 -34.88 26.61
N LEU A 614 -2.53 -34.37 25.54
CA LEU A 614 -3.23 -35.27 24.61
C LEU A 614 -2.25 -36.28 24.01
N ALA A 615 -1.10 -35.85 23.54
CA ALA A 615 -0.06 -36.73 22.99
C ALA A 615 0.45 -37.73 24.04
N ALA A 616 0.68 -37.26 25.29
CA ALA A 616 1.18 -38.10 26.39
C ALA A 616 0.18 -39.20 26.83
N ASP A 617 -1.12 -38.95 26.68
CA ASP A 617 -2.17 -39.91 27.08
C ASP A 617 -2.48 -40.92 25.96
N VAL A 618 -1.91 -40.80 24.77
CA VAL A 618 -1.98 -41.84 23.70
C VAL A 618 -1.16 -43.03 24.10
N SER A 619 -1.81 -44.19 24.20
CA SER A 619 -1.19 -45.45 24.57
C SER A 619 -1.18 -46.52 23.48
N SER A 620 -1.74 -46.22 22.30
CA SER A 620 -1.61 -47.07 21.12
C SER A 620 -0.25 -46.88 20.43
N GLU A 621 0.20 -47.91 19.68
CA GLU A 621 1.49 -47.88 19.01
C GLU A 621 1.46 -47.10 17.70
N PRO A 622 2.58 -46.46 17.26
CA PRO A 622 2.71 -45.88 15.94
C PRO A 622 2.37 -46.87 14.82
N GLY A 623 1.66 -46.38 13.78
CA GLY A 623 1.26 -47.20 12.64
C GLY A 623 0.02 -48.10 12.84
N ILE A 624 -0.70 -47.90 13.94
CA ILE A 624 -1.99 -48.57 14.14
C ILE A 624 -3.00 -48.19 13.06
N VAL A 625 -3.89 -49.12 12.68
CA VAL A 625 -4.94 -48.84 11.69
C VAL A 625 -6.06 -48.02 12.35
N PHE A 626 -6.26 -46.79 11.89
CA PHE A 626 -7.21 -45.83 12.44
C PHE A 626 -8.68 -46.21 12.22
N GLY A 627 -8.99 -46.99 11.16
CA GLY A 627 -10.33 -47.35 10.77
C GLY A 627 -11.17 -48.05 11.87
N ASN A 628 -10.51 -48.61 12.89
CA ASN A 628 -11.15 -49.31 14.03
C ASN A 628 -11.41 -48.38 15.23
N GLY A 629 -11.08 -47.08 15.12
CA GLY A 629 -11.28 -46.12 16.22
C GLY A 629 -12.69 -45.56 16.28
N ASP A 630 -12.95 -44.73 17.31
CA ASP A 630 -14.22 -44.01 17.51
C ASP A 630 -14.59 -43.18 16.30
N ALA A 631 -15.75 -43.47 15.72
CA ALA A 631 -16.21 -42.84 14.48
C ALA A 631 -16.49 -41.34 14.63
N THR A 632 -16.91 -40.91 15.83
CA THR A 632 -17.21 -39.49 16.10
C THR A 632 -15.93 -38.67 16.09
N LEU A 633 -14.89 -39.15 16.78
CA LEU A 633 -13.61 -38.48 16.79
C LEU A 633 -12.95 -38.49 15.40
N ARG A 634 -13.01 -39.62 14.68
CA ARG A 634 -12.50 -39.71 13.30
C ARG A 634 -13.17 -38.70 12.36
N LYS A 635 -14.52 -38.61 12.41
CA LYS A 635 -15.25 -37.60 11.66
C LYS A 635 -14.74 -36.18 12.00
N ALA A 636 -14.65 -35.85 13.28
CA ALA A 636 -14.15 -34.55 13.71
C ALA A 636 -12.71 -34.28 13.20
N THR A 637 -11.82 -35.26 13.24
CA THR A 637 -10.45 -35.15 12.72
C THR A 637 -10.43 -34.89 11.21
N HIS A 638 -11.21 -35.64 10.42
CA HIS A 638 -11.22 -35.48 8.98
C HIS A 638 -11.93 -34.20 8.52
N HIS A 639 -12.97 -33.74 9.22
CA HIS A 639 -13.54 -32.41 9.01
C HIS A 639 -12.52 -31.31 9.27
N PHE A 640 -11.76 -31.40 10.37
CA PHE A 640 -10.66 -30.49 10.67
C PHE A 640 -9.61 -30.48 9.56
N LEU A 641 -9.12 -31.66 9.14
CA LEU A 641 -8.12 -31.79 8.09
C LEU A 641 -8.60 -31.22 6.75
N HIS A 642 -9.88 -31.30 6.46
CA HIS A 642 -10.52 -30.80 5.24
C HIS A 642 -10.69 -29.27 5.27
N GLU A 643 -11.09 -28.70 6.40
CA GLU A 643 -11.39 -27.26 6.54
C GLU A 643 -10.13 -26.41 6.64
N VAL A 644 -9.10 -26.86 7.36
CA VAL A 644 -7.91 -26.06 7.68
C VAL A 644 -7.15 -25.55 6.45
N PRO A 645 -6.93 -26.32 5.37
CA PRO A 645 -6.29 -25.81 4.16
C PRO A 645 -6.93 -24.53 3.63
N GLY A 646 -8.24 -24.52 3.45
CA GLY A 646 -8.96 -23.34 2.96
C GLY A 646 -8.91 -22.15 3.92
N LEU A 647 -8.85 -22.40 5.23
CA LEU A 647 -8.70 -21.36 6.25
C LEU A 647 -7.30 -20.72 6.19
N ILE A 648 -6.23 -21.52 6.04
CA ILE A 648 -4.85 -21.00 5.91
C ILE A 648 -4.72 -20.20 4.61
N GLU A 649 -5.20 -20.73 3.49
CA GLU A 649 -5.13 -20.07 2.17
C GLU A 649 -5.94 -18.77 2.12
N SER A 650 -6.96 -18.63 2.99
CA SER A 650 -7.71 -17.38 3.19
C SER A 650 -7.27 -16.55 4.40
N PHE A 651 -6.11 -16.85 4.97
CA PHE A 651 -5.48 -16.18 6.11
C PHE A 651 -6.33 -16.11 7.39
N LYS A 652 -7.27 -17.03 7.58
CA LYS A 652 -8.11 -17.12 8.78
C LYS A 652 -7.41 -17.91 9.89
N PHE A 653 -6.21 -17.50 10.26
CA PHE A 653 -5.37 -18.21 11.23
C PHE A 653 -6.02 -18.34 12.61
N ASN A 654 -6.72 -17.32 13.06
CA ASN A 654 -7.47 -17.35 14.33
C ASN A 654 -8.55 -18.43 14.35
N VAL A 655 -9.22 -18.66 13.22
CA VAL A 655 -10.21 -19.74 13.09
C VAL A 655 -9.53 -21.10 13.10
N VAL A 656 -8.37 -21.26 12.46
CA VAL A 656 -7.58 -22.50 12.52
C VAL A 656 -7.21 -22.85 13.95
N VAL A 657 -6.74 -21.88 14.73
CA VAL A 657 -6.41 -22.07 16.15
C VAL A 657 -7.66 -22.48 16.94
N ALA A 658 -8.82 -21.87 16.67
CA ALA A 658 -10.09 -22.29 17.29
C ALA A 658 -10.45 -23.74 16.93
N ARG A 659 -10.31 -24.16 15.66
CA ARG A 659 -10.53 -25.55 15.22
C ARG A 659 -9.56 -26.53 15.89
N LEU A 660 -8.28 -26.16 16.06
CA LEU A 660 -7.33 -26.95 16.83
C LEU A 660 -7.79 -27.15 18.28
N MET A 661 -8.27 -26.09 18.93
CA MET A 661 -8.78 -26.18 20.31
C MET A 661 -10.02 -27.08 20.38
N GLU A 662 -10.91 -27.00 19.41
CA GLU A 662 -12.11 -27.86 19.29
C GLU A 662 -11.71 -29.34 19.14
N LEU A 663 -10.81 -29.66 18.22
CA LEU A 663 -10.35 -31.05 18.01
C LEU A 663 -9.70 -31.62 19.26
N VAL A 664 -8.82 -30.86 19.93
CA VAL A 664 -8.22 -31.28 21.22
C VAL A 664 -9.31 -31.54 22.27
N ASN A 665 -10.38 -30.73 22.32
CA ASN A 665 -11.48 -30.94 23.26
C ASN A 665 -12.25 -32.23 22.96
N VAL A 666 -12.55 -32.51 21.69
CA VAL A 666 -13.25 -33.77 21.28
C VAL A 666 -12.36 -34.98 21.59
N ALA A 667 -11.06 -34.93 21.25
CA ALA A 667 -10.13 -36.02 21.56
C ALA A 667 -10.01 -36.26 23.08
N ARG A 668 -9.92 -35.19 23.88
CA ARG A 668 -9.92 -35.33 25.36
C ARG A 668 -11.21 -35.95 25.85
N LYS A 669 -12.37 -35.56 25.33
CA LYS A 669 -13.66 -36.17 25.73
C LYS A 669 -13.70 -37.70 25.42
N THR A 670 -13.12 -38.09 24.27
CA THR A 670 -13.04 -39.51 23.89
C THR A 670 -12.14 -40.30 24.87
N ILE A 671 -11.04 -39.68 25.33
CA ILE A 671 -10.21 -40.32 26.39
C ILE A 671 -10.94 -40.43 27.70
N ASP A 672 -11.58 -39.35 28.17
CA ASP A 672 -12.12 -39.24 29.54
C ASP A 672 -13.48 -39.94 29.70
N GLN A 673 -14.29 -40.01 28.66
CA GLN A 673 -15.70 -40.51 28.70
C GLN A 673 -15.97 -41.64 27.68
N GLY A 674 -14.98 -42.05 26.89
CA GLY A 674 -15.10 -43.04 25.84
C GLY A 674 -14.09 -44.19 25.97
N PRO A 675 -13.55 -44.69 24.85
CA PRO A 675 -12.68 -45.88 24.83
C PRO A 675 -11.27 -45.64 25.40
N GLY A 676 -10.87 -44.43 25.71
CA GLY A 676 -9.59 -44.10 26.32
C GLY A 676 -8.43 -43.89 25.35
N GLY A 677 -7.23 -43.64 25.87
CA GLY A 677 -6.00 -43.30 25.09
C GLY A 677 -5.45 -44.41 24.20
N SER A 678 -5.93 -45.61 24.33
CA SER A 678 -5.57 -46.75 23.45
C SER A 678 -6.37 -46.78 22.14
N ASP A 679 -7.43 -46.02 22.04
CA ASP A 679 -8.26 -45.94 20.83
C ASP A 679 -7.45 -45.41 19.64
N PRO A 680 -7.51 -46.08 18.48
CA PRO A 680 -6.80 -45.62 17.28
C PRO A 680 -7.14 -44.20 16.82
N SER A 681 -8.41 -43.75 16.99
CA SER A 681 -8.86 -42.41 16.63
C SER A 681 -8.21 -41.31 17.48
N VAL A 682 -7.86 -41.61 18.72
CA VAL A 682 -7.16 -40.66 19.61
C VAL A 682 -5.76 -40.41 19.12
N ARG A 683 -5.06 -41.45 18.63
CA ARG A 683 -3.77 -41.29 17.99
C ARG A 683 -3.86 -40.49 16.70
N GLU A 684 -4.82 -40.86 15.82
CA GLU A 684 -5.08 -40.14 14.57
C GLU A 684 -5.28 -38.64 14.83
N ALA A 685 -6.11 -38.28 15.81
CA ALA A 685 -6.35 -36.89 16.18
C ALA A 685 -5.10 -36.22 16.77
N ALA A 686 -4.33 -36.92 17.63
CA ALA A 686 -3.12 -36.35 18.23
C ALA A 686 -2.02 -36.11 17.20
N GLU A 687 -1.84 -36.99 16.22
CA GLU A 687 -0.91 -36.83 15.11
C GLU A 687 -1.35 -35.68 14.19
N ALA A 688 -2.65 -35.57 13.86
CA ALA A 688 -3.19 -34.47 13.07
C ALA A 688 -3.00 -33.11 13.80
N VAL A 689 -3.23 -33.08 15.13
CA VAL A 689 -2.97 -31.87 15.93
C VAL A 689 -1.50 -31.51 15.93
N ALA A 690 -0.57 -32.48 16.11
CA ALA A 690 0.86 -32.21 16.10
C ALA A 690 1.33 -31.64 14.76
N ILE A 691 0.88 -32.22 13.64
CA ILE A 691 1.23 -31.74 12.30
C ILE A 691 0.67 -30.32 12.07
N ALA A 692 -0.59 -30.07 12.37
CA ALA A 692 -1.19 -28.76 12.20
C ALA A 692 -0.60 -27.69 13.15
N LEU A 693 -0.33 -28.08 14.40
CA LEU A 693 0.27 -27.18 15.39
C LEU A 693 1.70 -26.77 15.04
N SER A 694 2.43 -27.59 14.22
CA SER A 694 3.80 -27.28 13.80
C SER A 694 3.89 -25.96 13.02
N MET A 695 2.81 -25.48 12.41
CA MET A 695 2.76 -24.18 11.75
C MET A 695 2.82 -23.01 12.76
N PHE A 696 2.17 -23.16 13.90
CA PHE A 696 1.97 -22.12 14.91
C PHE A 696 2.95 -22.20 16.08
N ALA A 697 3.14 -23.40 16.61
CA ALA A 697 3.89 -23.70 17.83
C ALA A 697 4.87 -24.87 17.58
N PRO A 698 5.95 -24.61 16.82
CA PRO A 698 6.82 -25.68 16.31
C PRO A 698 7.52 -26.50 17.38
N HIS A 699 7.92 -25.91 18.51
CA HIS A 699 8.60 -26.66 19.59
C HIS A 699 7.64 -27.62 20.31
N THR A 700 6.43 -27.17 20.62
CA THR A 700 5.40 -28.03 21.24
C THR A 700 4.99 -29.17 20.29
N ALA A 701 4.83 -28.85 19.01
CA ALA A 701 4.49 -29.85 17.99
C ALA A 701 5.58 -30.91 17.83
N GLU A 702 6.84 -30.51 17.86
CA GLU A 702 7.99 -31.46 17.79
C GLU A 702 8.02 -32.36 19.03
N GLU A 703 7.79 -31.82 20.22
CA GLU A 703 7.73 -32.62 21.44
C GLU A 703 6.52 -33.58 21.45
N MET A 704 5.35 -33.10 20.94
CA MET A 704 4.19 -34.01 20.76
C MET A 704 4.54 -35.16 19.80
N TRP A 705 5.20 -34.88 18.69
CA TRP A 705 5.62 -35.88 17.69
C TRP A 705 6.53 -36.92 18.26
N LYS A 706 7.50 -36.51 19.07
CA LYS A 706 8.44 -37.39 19.81
C LYS A 706 7.69 -38.23 20.85
N VAL A 707 6.79 -37.62 21.63
CA VAL A 707 6.00 -38.34 22.66
C VAL A 707 5.11 -39.41 22.05
N LEU A 708 4.58 -39.14 20.83
CA LEU A 708 3.81 -40.10 20.05
C LEU A 708 4.66 -41.27 19.47
N GLY A 709 5.99 -41.25 19.70
CA GLY A 709 6.88 -42.33 19.32
C GLY A 709 7.44 -42.24 17.90
N HIS A 710 7.30 -41.11 17.24
CA HIS A 710 7.81 -40.87 15.89
C HIS A 710 9.25 -40.37 15.88
N GLN A 711 9.96 -40.62 14.76
CA GLN A 711 11.27 -40.02 14.53
C GLN A 711 11.12 -38.53 14.23
N PRO A 712 12.05 -37.67 14.68
CA PRO A 712 12.03 -36.26 14.30
C PRO A 712 12.29 -36.10 12.79
N THR A 713 11.75 -35.07 12.11
CA THR A 713 11.03 -33.92 12.68
C THR A 713 9.60 -33.91 12.12
N VAL A 714 8.65 -33.36 12.89
CA VAL A 714 7.28 -33.13 12.42
C VAL A 714 7.24 -32.15 11.25
N ALA A 715 8.21 -31.26 11.13
CA ALA A 715 8.34 -30.28 10.05
C ALA A 715 8.55 -30.90 8.65
N LEU A 716 8.97 -32.17 8.57
CA LEU A 716 9.15 -32.92 7.31
C LEU A 716 7.93 -33.77 6.94
N GLN A 717 6.88 -33.70 7.73
CA GLN A 717 5.65 -34.43 7.42
C GLN A 717 4.87 -33.73 6.29
N THR A 718 3.94 -34.48 5.69
CA THR A 718 2.97 -33.95 4.75
C THR A 718 1.62 -33.78 5.44
N TRP A 719 0.76 -32.90 4.89
CA TRP A 719 -0.62 -32.76 5.35
C TRP A 719 -1.32 -34.12 5.26
N PRO A 720 -2.00 -34.60 6.31
CA PRO A 720 -2.60 -35.92 6.34
C PRO A 720 -3.66 -36.11 5.26
N GLU A 721 -3.78 -37.34 4.74
CA GLU A 721 -4.81 -37.70 3.78
C GLU A 721 -6.20 -37.63 4.39
N ILE A 722 -7.19 -37.23 3.61
CA ILE A 722 -8.56 -37.05 4.06
C ILE A 722 -9.41 -38.24 3.58
N ASP A 723 -10.01 -38.98 4.50
CA ASP A 723 -11.02 -39.98 4.18
C ASP A 723 -12.35 -39.29 3.86
N GLN A 724 -12.66 -39.21 2.59
CA GLN A 724 -13.89 -38.54 2.07
C GLN A 724 -15.17 -39.14 2.60
N SER A 725 -15.17 -40.43 2.99
CA SER A 725 -16.33 -41.09 3.55
C SER A 725 -16.73 -40.53 4.93
N LEU A 726 -15.76 -39.98 5.65
CA LEU A 726 -15.94 -39.37 6.97
C LEU A 726 -16.44 -37.92 6.92
N LEU A 727 -16.45 -37.29 5.72
CA LEU A 727 -16.98 -35.94 5.50
C LEU A 727 -18.50 -35.94 5.26
N VAL A 728 -19.10 -37.12 5.08
CA VAL A 728 -20.55 -37.22 4.86
C VAL A 728 -21.24 -36.93 6.20
N GLU A 729 -22.03 -35.87 6.22
CA GLU A 729 -22.89 -35.57 7.37
C GLU A 729 -24.06 -36.57 7.42
N ASP A 730 -24.25 -37.19 8.55
CA ASP A 730 -25.39 -38.09 8.76
C ASP A 730 -26.70 -37.31 8.90
N SER A 731 -26.61 -36.08 9.42
CA SER A 731 -27.72 -35.15 9.53
C SER A 731 -27.26 -33.69 9.37
N VAL A 732 -28.16 -32.85 8.90
CA VAL A 732 -28.00 -31.39 8.83
C VAL A 732 -29.15 -30.72 9.59
N VAL A 733 -28.88 -29.52 10.11
CA VAL A 733 -29.90 -28.75 10.82
C VAL A 733 -30.67 -27.88 9.83
N ALA A 734 -31.93 -28.23 9.60
CA ALA A 734 -32.87 -27.38 8.88
C ALA A 734 -33.47 -26.34 9.83
N ILE A 735 -33.44 -25.08 9.43
CA ILE A 735 -34.01 -23.98 10.22
C ILE A 735 -35.45 -23.75 9.75
N VAL A 736 -36.40 -23.77 10.68
CA VAL A 736 -37.78 -23.40 10.41
C VAL A 736 -38.07 -22.01 10.92
N GLN A 737 -38.52 -21.16 10.02
CA GLN A 737 -38.81 -19.74 10.31
C GLN A 737 -40.32 -19.47 10.09
N ILE A 738 -40.91 -18.66 10.95
CA ILE A 738 -42.26 -18.09 10.78
C ILE A 738 -42.15 -16.57 10.79
N ASN A 739 -42.62 -15.92 9.71
CA ASN A 739 -42.50 -14.48 9.50
C ASN A 739 -41.07 -13.95 9.72
N GLY A 740 -40.04 -14.66 9.21
CA GLY A 740 -38.63 -14.31 9.29
C GLY A 740 -37.96 -14.60 10.64
N LYS A 741 -38.68 -15.12 11.65
CA LYS A 741 -38.13 -15.47 12.95
C LYS A 741 -37.93 -16.97 13.07
N VAL A 742 -36.75 -17.43 13.49
CA VAL A 742 -36.46 -18.86 13.75
C VAL A 742 -37.35 -19.37 14.88
N ARG A 743 -38.03 -20.52 14.62
CA ARG A 743 -38.94 -21.14 15.55
C ARG A 743 -38.59 -22.57 15.95
N ALA A 744 -37.98 -23.31 15.02
CA ALA A 744 -37.48 -24.64 15.28
C ALA A 744 -36.18 -24.92 14.51
N LYS A 745 -35.42 -25.88 14.99
CA LYS A 745 -34.28 -26.51 14.31
C LYS A 745 -34.59 -28.01 14.22
N LEU A 746 -34.54 -28.55 13.01
CA LEU A 746 -34.82 -29.95 12.73
C LEU A 746 -33.53 -30.63 12.26
N GLU A 747 -33.13 -31.71 12.91
CA GLU A 747 -32.09 -32.59 12.38
C GLU A 747 -32.69 -33.48 11.29
N VAL A 748 -32.18 -33.35 10.09
CA VAL A 748 -32.72 -34.04 8.89
C VAL A 748 -31.58 -34.60 8.05
N SER A 749 -31.88 -35.58 7.21
CA SER A 749 -30.90 -36.10 6.26
C SER A 749 -30.44 -35.02 5.28
N PRO A 750 -29.13 -34.93 4.94
CA PRO A 750 -28.64 -34.03 3.90
C PRO A 750 -29.34 -34.21 2.53
N SER A 751 -29.86 -35.41 2.29
CA SER A 751 -30.57 -35.77 1.06
C SER A 751 -32.11 -35.65 1.16
N ILE A 752 -32.63 -35.05 2.23
CA ILE A 752 -34.08 -34.88 2.44
C ILE A 752 -34.72 -34.11 1.30
N GLY A 753 -35.85 -34.63 0.81
CA GLY A 753 -36.66 -33.96 -0.21
C GLY A 753 -37.49 -32.80 0.33
N SER A 754 -37.96 -31.92 -0.56
CA SER A 754 -38.79 -30.77 -0.18
C SER A 754 -40.06 -31.17 0.56
N GLU A 755 -40.81 -32.20 0.05
CA GLU A 755 -42.06 -32.66 0.64
C GLU A 755 -41.87 -33.25 2.05
N GLU A 756 -40.79 -34.01 2.26
CA GLU A 756 -40.49 -34.62 3.54
C GLU A 756 -40.04 -33.56 4.56
N LEU A 757 -39.20 -32.61 4.16
CA LEU A 757 -38.78 -31.50 4.98
C LEU A 757 -39.95 -30.59 5.38
N GLU A 758 -40.85 -30.31 4.46
CA GLU A 758 -42.09 -29.59 4.73
C GLU A 758 -42.92 -30.29 5.81
N LYS A 759 -43.15 -31.59 5.61
CA LYS A 759 -43.93 -32.40 6.53
C LYS A 759 -43.34 -32.43 7.92
N LEU A 760 -42.01 -32.58 8.06
CA LEU A 760 -41.32 -32.54 9.32
C LEU A 760 -41.41 -31.16 9.98
N ALA A 761 -41.29 -30.08 9.20
CA ALA A 761 -41.37 -28.71 9.72
C ALA A 761 -42.78 -28.41 10.26
N LEU A 762 -43.81 -28.78 9.54
CA LEU A 762 -45.20 -28.56 9.94
C LEU A 762 -45.64 -29.47 11.14
N ALA A 763 -45.03 -30.67 11.24
CA ALA A 763 -45.27 -31.58 12.35
C ALA A 763 -44.52 -31.21 13.66
N ASN A 764 -43.55 -30.29 13.61
CA ASN A 764 -42.84 -29.86 14.81
C ASN A 764 -43.78 -29.15 15.78
N GLU A 765 -43.84 -29.59 17.02
CA GLU A 765 -44.75 -29.09 18.04
C GLU A 765 -44.74 -27.57 18.20
N THR A 766 -43.53 -26.96 18.23
CA THR A 766 -43.36 -25.50 18.35
C THR A 766 -43.89 -24.75 17.13
N VAL A 767 -43.70 -25.31 15.95
CA VAL A 767 -44.18 -24.72 14.67
C VAL A 767 -45.70 -24.89 14.60
N ALA A 768 -46.21 -26.10 14.86
CA ALA A 768 -47.65 -26.39 14.82
C ALA A 768 -48.45 -25.50 15.77
N ALA A 769 -47.98 -25.31 16.98
CA ALA A 769 -48.63 -24.44 17.99
C ALA A 769 -48.67 -22.95 17.55
N GLN A 770 -47.73 -22.52 16.75
CA GLN A 770 -47.72 -21.14 16.21
C GLN A 770 -48.53 -20.99 14.91
N LEU A 771 -48.83 -22.04 14.25
CA LEU A 771 -49.72 -22.05 13.08
C LEU A 771 -51.21 -22.21 13.47
N GLU A 772 -51.51 -22.61 14.67
CA GLU A 772 -52.86 -22.81 15.16
C GLU A 772 -53.66 -21.50 15.13
N GLY A 773 -54.75 -21.47 14.38
CA GLY A 773 -55.58 -20.27 14.18
C GLY A 773 -55.08 -19.24 13.16
N HIS A 774 -54.00 -19.51 12.50
CA HIS A 774 -53.41 -18.66 11.45
C HIS A 774 -53.47 -19.34 10.08
N GLU A 775 -53.74 -18.57 9.01
CA GLU A 775 -53.69 -19.05 7.65
C GLU A 775 -52.26 -18.93 7.12
N VAL A 776 -51.74 -20.04 6.58
CA VAL A 776 -50.42 -20.04 5.90
C VAL A 776 -50.58 -19.38 4.53
N LYS A 777 -49.97 -18.20 4.37
CA LYS A 777 -50.04 -17.44 3.10
C LYS A 777 -48.98 -17.86 2.10
N ASN A 778 -47.82 -18.24 2.59
CA ASN A 778 -46.71 -18.67 1.74
C ASN A 778 -45.79 -19.64 2.51
N LEU A 779 -45.29 -20.66 1.80
CA LEU A 779 -44.38 -21.68 2.33
C LEU A 779 -43.27 -21.90 1.33
N ILE A 780 -42.04 -21.63 1.75
CA ILE A 780 -40.82 -21.81 0.94
C ILE A 780 -39.96 -22.86 1.62
N VAL A 781 -39.76 -23.97 0.93
CA VAL A 781 -38.90 -25.07 1.37
C VAL A 781 -37.64 -25.10 0.52
N ARG A 782 -36.47 -24.98 1.17
CA ARG A 782 -35.14 -25.09 0.55
C ARG A 782 -34.34 -26.19 1.23
N PRO A 783 -34.51 -27.45 0.81
CA PRO A 783 -33.78 -28.56 1.39
C PRO A 783 -32.24 -28.37 1.22
N PRO A 784 -31.45 -28.91 2.15
CA PRO A 784 -31.85 -29.43 3.45
C PRO A 784 -31.90 -28.34 4.53
N LYS A 785 -31.78 -27.07 4.20
CA LYS A 785 -31.33 -25.97 5.11
C LYS A 785 -32.45 -25.14 5.74
N VAL A 786 -33.52 -24.84 5.00
CA VAL A 786 -34.49 -23.83 5.46
C VAL A 786 -35.94 -24.16 5.05
N VAL A 787 -36.84 -23.98 5.99
CA VAL A 787 -38.30 -23.87 5.76
C VAL A 787 -38.74 -22.49 6.26
N SER A 788 -39.30 -21.68 5.38
CA SER A 788 -39.81 -20.34 5.73
C SER A 788 -41.34 -20.32 5.52
N ILE A 789 -42.07 -20.04 6.58
CA ILE A 789 -43.55 -20.00 6.65
C ILE A 789 -43.94 -18.54 6.87
N GLN A 790 -44.88 -18.08 6.05
CA GLN A 790 -45.51 -16.77 6.19
C GLN A 790 -46.97 -16.96 6.56
N ILE A 791 -47.37 -16.44 7.70
CA ILE A 791 -48.76 -16.50 8.20
C ILE A 791 -49.38 -15.08 8.17
N GLY A 792 -50.72 -15.10 8.02
CA GLY A 792 -51.54 -13.87 8.01
C GLY A 792 -52.08 -13.50 9.37
#